data_1c39bb086d46dea8003bb9e431d11489
#
_entry.id   1c39bb086d46dea8003bb9e431d11489
#
_cell.length_a   1.000
_cell.length_b   1.000
_cell.length_c   1.000
_cell.angle_alpha   90.00
_cell.angle_beta   90.00
_cell.angle_gamma   90.00
#
_symmetry.space_group_name_H-M   'P 1'
#
loop_
_entity.id
_entity.type
_entity.pdbx_description
1 polymer ?
#
loop_
_entity_poly.entity_id
_entity_poly.type
_entity_poly.pdbx_seq_one_letter_code
_entity_poly.pdbx_strand_id
1 'polypeptide(L)'
;MVANVAESRREGDEPLPGFIVRDEGGLWADLPQLGSSADFRAWVEQAFIRGICFRGLDYPAFVRLAFDCEAGRVDDEVRACAAAGRSPRVRFAAAITHILPVRIPLYRGLKISGARAEYLFEPVSIDCTVPHTGAGGSPDGAEFETVTQKTRLDFDEFIAQAWLKGLRCGIDEAALRGAIDGEHTGRVVIAHAVPPGAGRDAGVEELSAGLHRDDAPGLLPDGRVNLASFRNRFPQIRAGERLLRKVPLVLGEAGRELDGRAVAPALPKDVDFAALAGAGTRVESGPDGEFMVATIDGFLDIDDASSKVSVTEKIVNRAGVSLRTTGDLVLMGDDYEEHGEIQEGRVVEGFNMTSFADVFGKLVSRGGAVVLKKNLSGGVIVSPGGQVAVEGRASGATILAPEGEVTLQHAENSLIVGRRVVIRELAVGCDILAEELEIALAEASVLAGRRIAIAQVRPHGPAETVVSVLLPPEDTQGELITAARAQLAELQAADEQAKPTMETLRARPGVANYLTVAARLHRQEIVLNAEQQAAFHKLRDSVTPVLRAMAQLSEQGKARAAQREKLLAAIAGVEAARQAAVASIRCRIADVAGDLIVRTRHLAADAKAPQGLAPGELRAFLRATPGGSRPLFSGCSGSFDWSPAGSAGRTD
;
A
#
# COMPACT_ATOMS: atom_id res chain seq x y z
N MET A 1 58.16 6.51 -73.74
CA MET A 1 58.01 7.97 -73.57
C MET A 1 56.58 8.29 -74.05
N VAL A 2 55.70 8.43 -73.16
CA VAL A 2 54.29 8.70 -73.47
C VAL A 2 54.13 10.17 -73.69
N ALA A 3 53.80 10.54 -74.91
CA ALA A 3 53.55 11.93 -75.30
C ALA A 3 52.20 12.34 -74.60
N ASN A 4 52.40 13.33 -73.78
CA ASN A 4 51.37 14.03 -73.04
C ASN A 4 50.61 14.95 -74.01
N VAL A 5 49.46 14.54 -74.53
CA VAL A 5 48.49 15.42 -75.13
C VAL A 5 47.32 15.54 -74.15
N ALA A 6 47.58 16.29 -73.12
CA ALA A 6 46.56 16.91 -72.35
C ALA A 6 46.87 18.40 -72.37
N GLU A 7 45.97 19.17 -72.98
CA GLU A 7 45.87 20.56 -72.60
C GLU A 7 45.62 20.59 -71.11
N SER A 8 46.71 20.84 -70.38
CA SER A 8 46.68 21.12 -68.97
C SER A 8 45.91 22.43 -68.76
N ARG A 9 44.61 22.36 -68.57
CA ARG A 9 44.01 23.35 -67.68
C ARG A 9 44.77 23.20 -66.37
N ARG A 10 45.49 24.23 -65.98
CA ARG A 10 46.42 24.28 -64.84
C ARG A 10 45.65 23.75 -63.60
N GLU A 11 46.16 22.71 -62.98
CA GLU A 11 45.80 22.32 -61.60
C GLU A 11 45.96 23.58 -60.74
N GLY A 12 44.85 24.22 -60.34
CA GLY A 12 44.93 25.30 -59.37
C GLY A 12 43.95 26.46 -59.49
N ASP A 13 43.15 26.57 -60.57
CA ASP A 13 42.32 27.77 -60.79
C ASP A 13 40.82 27.62 -60.57
N GLU A 14 40.39 26.57 -59.84
CA GLU A 14 38.98 26.38 -59.45
C GLU A 14 38.66 27.27 -58.24
N PRO A 15 37.66 28.17 -58.35
CA PRO A 15 37.28 29.02 -57.23
C PRO A 15 36.74 28.16 -56.08
N LEU A 16 37.43 28.14 -54.95
CA LEU A 16 37.03 27.43 -53.74
C LEU A 16 36.11 28.30 -52.88
N PRO A 17 35.08 27.78 -52.32
CA PRO A 17 34.26 28.51 -51.35
C PRO A 17 35.10 28.85 -50.10
N GLY A 18 34.71 29.87 -49.36
CA GLY A 18 35.47 30.34 -48.20
C GLY A 18 35.70 29.29 -47.08
N PHE A 19 34.86 28.29 -47.02
CA PHE A 19 34.98 27.18 -46.06
C PHE A 19 35.92 26.06 -46.53
N ILE A 20 36.50 26.14 -47.74
CA ILE A 20 37.50 25.18 -48.24
C ILE A 20 38.85 25.85 -48.34
N VAL A 21 39.84 25.28 -47.69
CA VAL A 21 41.24 25.75 -47.69
C VAL A 21 42.11 24.69 -48.34
N ARG A 22 42.96 25.13 -49.26
CA ARG A 22 43.98 24.30 -49.88
C ARG A 22 45.35 24.71 -49.34
N ASP A 23 46.14 23.75 -48.88
CA ASP A 23 47.50 23.91 -48.44
C ASP A 23 48.39 22.75 -48.94
N GLU A 24 49.65 22.71 -48.54
CA GLU A 24 50.59 21.64 -48.90
C GLU A 24 50.17 20.27 -48.41
N GLY A 25 49.29 20.20 -47.36
CA GLY A 25 48.76 18.96 -46.78
C GLY A 25 47.51 18.43 -47.48
N GLY A 26 46.89 19.23 -48.38
CA GLY A 26 45.66 18.82 -49.07
C GLY A 26 44.51 19.80 -49.00
N LEU A 27 43.32 19.28 -49.11
CA LEU A 27 42.06 20.02 -49.01
C LEU A 27 41.45 19.86 -47.63
N TRP A 28 41.12 20.98 -47.02
CA TRP A 28 40.59 21.07 -45.68
C TRP A 28 39.27 21.82 -45.69
N ALA A 29 38.29 21.33 -44.95
CA ALA A 29 37.10 22.09 -44.61
C ALA A 29 37.34 22.85 -43.29
N ASP A 30 37.16 24.16 -43.31
CA ASP A 30 37.24 25.06 -42.16
C ASP A 30 35.88 25.06 -41.48
N LEU A 31 35.74 24.36 -40.34
CA LEU A 31 34.47 24.16 -39.65
C LEU A 31 33.80 25.48 -39.23
N PRO A 32 34.50 26.49 -38.71
CA PRO A 32 33.92 27.79 -38.39
C PRO A 32 33.28 28.51 -39.57
N GLN A 33 33.77 28.30 -40.78
CA GLN A 33 33.26 28.92 -42.01
C GLN A 33 32.23 28.03 -42.73
N LEU A 34 32.14 26.77 -42.36
CA LEU A 34 31.16 25.81 -42.88
C LEU A 34 29.81 26.02 -42.18
N GLY A 35 28.86 26.69 -42.83
CA GLY A 35 27.54 26.97 -42.24
C GLY A 35 26.75 25.72 -41.95
N SER A 36 26.80 24.73 -42.86
CA SER A 36 26.07 23.46 -42.68
C SER A 36 26.60 22.36 -43.62
N SER A 37 26.30 21.09 -43.31
CA SER A 37 26.52 19.99 -44.24
C SER A 37 25.82 20.20 -45.60
N ALA A 38 24.74 20.98 -45.68
CA ALA A 38 24.04 21.29 -46.92
C ALA A 38 24.90 22.15 -47.83
N ASP A 39 25.65 23.13 -47.30
CA ASP A 39 26.54 23.98 -48.07
C ASP A 39 27.68 23.17 -48.66
N PHE A 40 28.25 22.25 -47.88
CA PHE A 40 29.29 21.34 -48.37
C PHE A 40 28.75 20.44 -49.48
N ARG A 41 27.57 19.82 -49.31
CA ARG A 41 26.93 18.99 -50.33
C ARG A 41 26.65 19.75 -51.62
N ALA A 42 26.14 20.95 -51.51
CA ALA A 42 25.85 21.78 -52.69
C ALA A 42 27.13 22.10 -53.50
N TRP A 43 28.20 22.42 -52.83
CA TRP A 43 29.50 22.65 -53.46
C TRP A 43 30.06 21.37 -54.10
N VAL A 44 30.04 20.23 -53.40
CA VAL A 44 30.47 18.91 -53.90
C VAL A 44 29.68 18.51 -55.13
N GLU A 45 28.37 18.69 -55.12
CA GLU A 45 27.51 18.37 -56.28
C GLU A 45 27.87 19.21 -57.49
N GLN A 46 28.09 20.50 -57.29
CA GLN A 46 28.53 21.38 -58.38
C GLN A 46 29.94 21.02 -58.92
N ALA A 47 30.85 20.61 -58.03
CA ALA A 47 32.20 20.16 -58.45
C ALA A 47 32.09 18.86 -59.28
N PHE A 48 31.29 17.89 -58.81
CA PHE A 48 31.10 16.60 -59.52
C PHE A 48 30.37 16.77 -60.86
N ILE A 49 29.38 17.66 -60.97
CA ILE A 49 28.71 18.01 -62.24
C ILE A 49 29.72 18.58 -63.26
N ARG A 50 30.68 19.33 -62.80
CA ARG A 50 31.79 19.88 -63.67
C ARG A 50 32.85 18.84 -64.00
N GLY A 51 32.67 17.58 -63.57
CA GLY A 51 33.63 16.51 -63.84
C GLY A 51 34.85 16.53 -62.91
N ILE A 52 34.82 17.24 -61.83
CA ILE A 52 35.85 17.26 -60.80
C ILE A 52 35.72 16.00 -59.91
N CYS A 53 36.87 15.48 -59.48
CA CYS A 53 36.99 14.52 -58.41
C CYS A 53 38.03 14.93 -57.38
N PHE A 54 37.91 14.42 -56.15
CA PHE A 54 38.83 14.71 -55.05
C PHE A 54 39.83 13.57 -54.93
N ARG A 55 41.11 13.82 -55.31
CA ARG A 55 42.14 12.78 -55.25
C ARG A 55 42.66 12.55 -53.85
N GLY A 56 42.87 11.25 -53.54
CA GLY A 56 43.25 10.83 -52.21
C GLY A 56 42.19 11.14 -51.19
N LEU A 57 40.95 10.84 -51.56
CA LEU A 57 39.74 11.09 -50.74
C LEU A 57 39.77 10.29 -49.42
N ASP A 58 39.68 10.99 -48.32
CA ASP A 58 39.33 10.40 -47.01
C ASP A 58 37.80 10.28 -46.96
N TYR A 59 37.32 9.13 -47.39
CA TYR A 59 35.87 8.90 -47.52
C TYR A 59 35.09 9.07 -46.19
N PRO A 60 35.56 8.56 -45.02
CA PRO A 60 34.95 8.83 -43.75
C PRO A 60 34.85 10.33 -43.41
N ALA A 61 35.93 11.09 -43.58
CA ALA A 61 35.92 12.51 -43.33
C ALA A 61 35.00 13.27 -44.30
N PHE A 62 34.97 12.87 -45.57
CA PHE A 62 34.08 13.42 -46.59
C PHE A 62 32.60 13.18 -46.26
N VAL A 63 32.20 11.95 -45.90
CA VAL A 63 30.82 11.62 -45.52
C VAL A 63 30.40 12.41 -44.27
N ARG A 64 31.29 12.51 -43.29
CA ARG A 64 31.06 13.31 -42.10
C ARG A 64 30.76 14.77 -42.43
N LEU A 65 31.58 15.41 -43.25
CA LEU A 65 31.36 16.79 -43.71
C LEU A 65 30.06 16.95 -44.48
N ALA A 66 29.72 15.95 -45.31
CA ALA A 66 28.53 15.98 -46.15
C ALA A 66 27.24 15.80 -45.36
N PHE A 67 27.26 15.09 -44.22
CA PHE A 67 26.02 14.64 -43.58
C PHE A 67 25.93 14.82 -42.06
N ASP A 68 27.05 14.98 -41.35
CA ASP A 68 27.07 14.95 -39.88
C ASP A 68 27.56 16.28 -39.26
N CYS A 69 27.76 17.33 -40.07
CA CYS A 69 28.11 18.67 -39.62
C CYS A 69 26.83 19.50 -39.40
N GLU A 70 26.16 19.31 -38.27
CA GLU A 70 25.07 20.18 -37.80
C GLU A 70 25.64 21.30 -36.93
N ALA A 71 25.02 22.49 -36.95
CA ALA A 71 25.55 23.70 -36.32
C ALA A 71 25.95 23.49 -34.83
N GLY A 72 25.13 22.84 -34.02
CA GLY A 72 25.43 22.60 -32.60
C GLY A 72 26.63 21.66 -32.35
N ARG A 73 26.78 20.60 -33.16
CA ARG A 73 27.92 19.67 -33.07
C ARG A 73 29.21 20.29 -33.53
N VAL A 74 29.15 21.13 -34.57
CA VAL A 74 30.30 21.90 -35.09
C VAL A 74 30.79 22.85 -34.02
N ASP A 75 29.94 23.58 -33.35
CA ASP A 75 30.31 24.51 -32.28
C ASP A 75 31.01 23.82 -31.10
N ASP A 76 30.56 22.63 -30.71
CA ASP A 76 31.21 21.84 -29.66
C ASP A 76 32.62 21.37 -30.08
N GLU A 77 32.78 20.95 -31.34
CA GLU A 77 34.05 20.51 -31.87
C GLU A 77 35.01 21.66 -32.04
N VAL A 78 34.55 22.80 -32.54
CA VAL A 78 35.34 24.04 -32.63
C VAL A 78 35.85 24.45 -31.24
N ARG A 79 34.98 24.39 -30.22
CA ARG A 79 35.37 24.67 -28.83
C ARG A 79 36.40 23.66 -28.30
N ALA A 80 36.21 22.37 -28.57
CA ALA A 80 37.14 21.33 -28.17
C ALA A 80 38.52 21.49 -28.89
N CYS A 81 38.54 21.84 -30.18
CA CYS A 81 39.77 22.12 -30.91
C CYS A 81 40.50 23.35 -30.37
N ALA A 82 39.76 24.43 -30.07
CA ALA A 82 40.32 25.64 -29.47
C ALA A 82 40.94 25.36 -28.09
N ALA A 83 40.24 24.59 -27.25
CA ALA A 83 40.75 24.17 -25.94
C ALA A 83 42.03 23.32 -26.05
N ALA A 84 42.16 22.54 -27.13
CA ALA A 84 43.32 21.68 -27.38
C ALA A 84 44.43 22.39 -28.18
N GLY A 85 44.28 23.69 -28.52
CA GLY A 85 45.26 24.45 -29.33
C GLY A 85 45.39 23.94 -30.77
N ARG A 86 44.37 23.24 -31.30
CA ARG A 86 44.34 22.67 -32.66
C ARG A 86 43.50 23.53 -33.60
N SER A 87 43.86 23.54 -34.90
CA SER A 87 43.01 24.18 -35.90
C SER A 87 41.70 23.39 -36.09
N PRO A 88 40.53 24.05 -36.11
CA PRO A 88 39.25 23.41 -36.35
C PRO A 88 39.01 23.13 -37.84
N ARG A 89 39.92 22.39 -38.46
CA ARG A 89 39.89 22.02 -39.89
C ARG A 89 39.89 20.52 -40.05
N VAL A 90 39.09 20.01 -40.97
CA VAL A 90 39.00 18.59 -41.31
C VAL A 90 39.57 18.37 -42.71
N ARG A 91 40.65 17.58 -42.83
CA ARG A 91 41.18 17.15 -44.10
C ARG A 91 40.27 16.10 -44.71
N PHE A 92 39.88 16.27 -45.98
CA PHE A 92 39.03 15.30 -46.67
C PHE A 92 39.60 14.80 -48.00
N ALA A 93 40.62 15.45 -48.59
CA ALA A 93 41.27 14.98 -49.81
C ALA A 93 42.70 15.52 -49.94
N ALA A 94 43.48 14.96 -50.83
CA ALA A 94 44.80 15.41 -51.13
C ALA A 94 44.83 16.53 -52.22
N ALA A 95 44.02 16.41 -53.29
CA ALA A 95 43.99 17.35 -54.38
C ALA A 95 42.63 17.35 -55.12
N ILE A 96 42.42 18.35 -55.94
CA ILE A 96 41.30 18.43 -56.88
C ILE A 96 41.84 18.10 -58.28
N THR A 97 41.13 17.26 -59.03
CA THR A 97 41.46 16.95 -60.42
C THR A 97 40.17 16.76 -61.23
N HIS A 98 40.29 16.85 -62.56
CA HIS A 98 39.21 16.61 -63.50
C HIS A 98 39.21 15.14 -63.94
N ILE A 99 38.04 14.52 -64.00
CA ILE A 99 37.89 13.22 -64.61
C ILE A 99 37.99 13.36 -66.12
N LEU A 100 38.88 12.59 -66.76
CA LEU A 100 38.95 12.59 -68.20
C LEU A 100 37.60 12.17 -68.81
N PRO A 101 37.11 12.95 -69.81
CA PRO A 101 35.78 12.67 -70.41
C PRO A 101 35.66 11.25 -70.95
N VAL A 102 36.74 10.66 -71.45
CA VAL A 102 36.77 9.26 -71.92
C VAL A 102 36.59 8.22 -70.82
N ARG A 103 36.80 8.57 -69.53
CA ARG A 103 36.65 7.68 -68.38
C ARG A 103 35.23 7.71 -67.75
N ILE A 104 34.49 8.80 -67.95
CA ILE A 104 33.12 8.95 -67.38
C ILE A 104 32.21 7.77 -67.77
N PRO A 105 32.22 7.29 -69.03
CA PRO A 105 31.37 6.15 -69.43
C PRO A 105 31.73 4.81 -68.78
N LEU A 106 32.86 4.68 -68.08
CA LEU A 106 33.25 3.44 -67.43
C LEU A 106 32.41 3.14 -66.20
N TYR A 107 31.80 4.17 -65.60
CA TYR A 107 31.06 4.05 -64.33
C TYR A 107 29.56 3.81 -64.53
N ARG A 108 29.14 2.78 -65.32
CA ARG A 108 27.74 2.54 -65.71
C ARG A 108 27.01 1.55 -64.81
N GLY A 109 27.72 0.63 -64.20
CA GLY A 109 27.19 -0.61 -63.62
C GLY A 109 26.43 -0.48 -62.30
N LEU A 110 26.15 0.78 -61.79
CA LEU A 110 25.49 1.03 -60.54
C LEU A 110 23.98 0.71 -60.59
N LYS A 111 23.51 -0.09 -59.63
CA LYS A 111 22.10 -0.38 -59.42
C LYS A 111 21.74 -0.15 -57.94
N ILE A 112 20.86 0.81 -57.69
CA ILE A 112 20.33 1.07 -56.34
C ILE A 112 19.00 0.33 -56.20
N SER A 113 18.83 -0.48 -55.12
CA SER A 113 17.65 -1.27 -54.87
C SER A 113 17.31 -1.21 -53.36
N GLY A 114 16.37 -0.31 -53.00
CA GLY A 114 15.97 -0.10 -51.59
C GLY A 114 17.17 0.32 -50.73
N ALA A 115 17.42 -0.47 -49.69
CA ALA A 115 18.48 -0.17 -48.70
C ALA A 115 19.89 -0.56 -49.10
N ARG A 116 20.12 -1.04 -50.33
CA ARG A 116 21.44 -1.47 -50.80
C ARG A 116 21.75 -0.99 -52.22
N ALA A 117 23.01 -0.80 -52.51
CA ALA A 117 23.49 -0.54 -53.86
C ALA A 117 24.49 -1.63 -54.29
N GLU A 118 24.34 -2.06 -55.53
CA GLU A 118 25.18 -3.06 -56.17
C GLU A 118 25.87 -2.44 -57.38
N TYR A 119 27.10 -2.82 -57.65
CA TYR A 119 27.83 -2.43 -58.85
C TYR A 119 28.23 -3.70 -59.62
N LEU A 120 28.05 -3.65 -60.96
CA LEU A 120 28.53 -4.68 -61.85
C LEU A 120 29.94 -4.30 -62.31
N PHE A 121 30.95 -4.99 -61.79
CA PHE A 121 32.33 -4.87 -62.21
C PHE A 121 32.55 -5.71 -63.44
N GLU A 122 33.12 -5.07 -64.47
CA GLU A 122 33.49 -5.69 -65.75
C GLU A 122 34.87 -5.17 -66.13
N PRO A 123 35.66 -5.92 -66.95
CA PRO A 123 36.89 -5.42 -67.51
C PRO A 123 36.61 -4.15 -68.33
N VAL A 124 37.33 -3.08 -68.02
CA VAL A 124 37.13 -1.77 -68.66
C VAL A 124 38.30 -1.42 -69.50
N SER A 125 38.03 -0.75 -70.64
CA SER A 125 39.03 -0.24 -71.54
C SER A 125 38.68 1.17 -72.04
N ILE A 126 39.64 1.93 -72.38
CA ILE A 126 39.52 3.27 -72.98
C ILE A 126 40.14 3.28 -74.35
N ASP A 127 39.56 4.03 -75.25
CA ASP A 127 40.14 4.30 -76.58
C ASP A 127 41.05 5.48 -76.48
N CYS A 128 42.33 5.24 -76.72
CA CYS A 128 43.41 6.28 -76.76
C CYS A 128 43.82 6.52 -78.18
N THR A 129 43.86 7.78 -78.55
CA THR A 129 44.38 8.19 -79.84
C THR A 129 45.92 8.31 -79.73
N VAL A 130 46.64 7.45 -80.41
CA VAL A 130 48.10 7.42 -80.40
C VAL A 130 48.59 7.89 -81.79
N PRO A 131 49.62 8.74 -81.90
CA PRO A 131 50.18 9.09 -83.19
C PRO A 131 50.80 7.86 -83.81
N HIS A 132 50.46 7.61 -85.09
CA HIS A 132 51.02 6.47 -85.82
C HIS A 132 52.49 6.84 -86.22
N THR A 133 53.42 6.14 -85.61
CA THR A 133 54.87 6.29 -86.01
C THR A 133 55.16 5.31 -87.11
N GLY A 134 54.68 5.61 -88.33
CA GLY A 134 55.13 4.91 -89.57
C GLY A 134 56.53 5.32 -89.93
N ALA A 135 57.38 4.32 -90.15
CA ALA A 135 58.76 4.53 -90.66
C ALA A 135 58.68 5.09 -92.07
N GLY A 136 58.87 6.45 -92.23
CA GLY A 136 59.03 7.11 -93.50
C GLY A 136 57.87 8.03 -93.89
N GLY A 137 57.80 9.22 -93.31
CA GLY A 137 56.81 10.21 -93.75
C GLY A 137 57.14 11.62 -93.31
N SER A 138 56.84 12.57 -94.17
CA SER A 138 56.98 14.03 -94.08
C SER A 138 56.33 14.57 -92.75
N PRO A 139 56.79 15.72 -92.25
CA PRO A 139 56.39 16.28 -90.94
C PRO A 139 54.98 16.92 -90.88
N ASP A 140 54.15 16.78 -91.86
CA ASP A 140 52.89 17.55 -91.96
C ASP A 140 51.57 16.69 -91.94
N GLY A 141 51.61 15.44 -91.47
CA GLY A 141 50.44 14.62 -91.38
C GLY A 141 50.55 13.52 -90.33
N ALA A 142 50.43 13.87 -89.08
CA ALA A 142 50.32 12.86 -88.08
C ALA A 142 48.97 12.13 -88.22
N GLU A 143 48.99 10.90 -88.78
CA GLU A 143 47.86 9.98 -88.71
C GLU A 143 47.73 9.47 -87.29
N PHE A 144 46.55 9.57 -86.73
CA PHE A 144 46.23 9.11 -85.37
C PHE A 144 45.50 7.79 -85.46
N GLU A 145 45.98 6.77 -84.77
CA GLU A 145 45.33 5.50 -84.65
C GLU A 145 44.59 5.39 -83.27
N THR A 146 43.39 4.91 -83.26
CA THR A 146 42.64 4.64 -82.03
C THR A 146 43.01 3.25 -81.50
N VAL A 147 43.72 3.18 -80.39
CA VAL A 147 44.12 1.95 -79.72
C VAL A 147 43.31 1.78 -78.47
N THR A 148 42.58 0.66 -78.32
CA THR A 148 41.86 0.31 -77.10
C THR A 148 42.86 -0.19 -76.08
N GLN A 149 42.97 0.53 -74.93
CA GLN A 149 43.86 0.18 -73.82
C GLN A 149 43.07 -0.25 -72.63
N LYS A 150 43.43 -1.40 -72.06
CA LYS A 150 42.85 -1.87 -70.77
C LYS A 150 43.16 -0.84 -69.70
N THR A 151 42.14 -0.49 -68.90
CA THR A 151 42.28 0.45 -67.78
C THR A 151 41.59 -0.15 -66.51
N ARG A 152 41.65 0.57 -65.39
CA ARG A 152 40.96 0.23 -64.14
C ARG A 152 40.07 1.39 -63.76
N LEU A 153 39.01 1.02 -63.00
CA LEU A 153 38.22 2.01 -62.27
C LEU A 153 39.10 2.68 -61.20
N ASP A 154 38.78 3.87 -60.84
CA ASP A 154 39.43 4.62 -59.76
C ASP A 154 38.42 4.92 -58.68
N PHE A 155 38.82 4.76 -57.41
CA PHE A 155 37.92 4.95 -56.29
C PHE A 155 37.38 6.38 -56.20
N ASP A 156 38.23 7.37 -56.36
CA ASP A 156 37.85 8.78 -56.20
C ASP A 156 36.90 9.21 -57.32
N GLU A 157 37.18 8.80 -58.59
CA GLU A 157 36.27 9.00 -59.72
C GLU A 157 34.96 8.25 -59.53
N PHE A 158 34.99 7.04 -58.93
CA PHE A 158 33.81 6.25 -58.63
C PHE A 158 32.91 7.00 -57.68
N ILE A 159 33.44 7.54 -56.56
CA ILE A 159 32.65 8.30 -55.59
C ILE A 159 31.95 9.47 -56.25
N ALA A 160 32.64 10.23 -57.11
CA ALA A 160 32.07 11.37 -57.83
C ALA A 160 30.91 10.93 -58.77
N GLN A 161 31.10 9.84 -59.50
CA GLN A 161 30.10 9.32 -60.44
C GLN A 161 28.91 8.63 -59.71
N ALA A 162 29.17 7.95 -58.60
CA ALA A 162 28.15 7.36 -57.76
C ALA A 162 27.25 8.42 -57.10
N TRP A 163 27.85 9.51 -56.63
CA TRP A 163 27.16 10.67 -56.08
C TRP A 163 26.13 11.27 -57.06
N LEU A 164 26.54 11.49 -58.29
CA LEU A 164 25.68 12.01 -59.36
C LEU A 164 24.54 11.05 -59.74
N LYS A 165 24.71 9.77 -59.47
CA LYS A 165 23.68 8.74 -59.68
C LYS A 165 22.80 8.49 -58.46
N GLY A 166 22.93 9.30 -57.42
CA GLY A 166 22.14 9.24 -56.22
C GLY A 166 22.66 8.32 -55.10
N LEU A 167 23.85 7.73 -55.27
CA LEU A 167 24.53 6.99 -54.20
C LEU A 167 25.52 7.95 -53.48
N ARG A 168 25.04 8.57 -52.41
CA ARG A 168 25.77 9.64 -51.72
C ARG A 168 26.33 9.21 -50.36
N CYS A 169 25.79 8.13 -49.79
CA CYS A 169 26.10 7.70 -48.43
C CYS A 169 26.09 6.17 -48.34
N GLY A 170 26.69 5.63 -47.31
CA GLY A 170 26.63 4.20 -46.97
C GLY A 170 27.53 3.30 -47.79
N ILE A 171 28.47 3.85 -48.57
CA ILE A 171 29.42 3.05 -49.36
C ILE A 171 30.37 2.32 -48.41
N ASP A 172 30.52 1.02 -48.62
CA ASP A 172 31.56 0.19 -48.00
C ASP A 172 32.86 0.40 -48.76
N GLU A 173 33.69 1.28 -48.20
CA GLU A 173 34.98 1.65 -48.80
C GLU A 173 35.89 0.44 -49.01
N ALA A 174 35.92 -0.50 -48.02
CA ALA A 174 36.78 -1.67 -48.09
C ALA A 174 36.34 -2.63 -49.21
N ALA A 175 35.00 -2.89 -49.29
CA ALA A 175 34.45 -3.74 -50.35
C ALA A 175 34.65 -3.13 -51.74
N LEU A 176 34.44 -1.81 -51.87
CA LEU A 176 34.62 -1.09 -53.16
C LEU A 176 36.07 -1.05 -53.62
N ARG A 177 37.01 -0.67 -52.74
CA ARG A 177 38.44 -0.68 -53.04
C ARG A 177 38.95 -2.08 -53.37
N GLY A 178 38.55 -3.10 -52.53
CA GLY A 178 38.92 -4.49 -52.78
C GLY A 178 38.43 -5.01 -54.13
N ALA A 179 37.24 -4.62 -54.58
CA ALA A 179 36.71 -5.01 -55.88
C ALA A 179 37.42 -4.29 -57.05
N ILE A 180 37.80 -3.01 -56.90
CA ILE A 180 38.55 -2.24 -57.89
C ILE A 180 39.98 -2.77 -58.01
N ASP A 181 40.69 -2.91 -56.90
CA ASP A 181 42.09 -3.34 -56.88
C ASP A 181 42.27 -4.81 -57.27
N GLY A 182 41.32 -5.64 -56.92
CA GLY A 182 41.30 -7.07 -57.26
C GLY A 182 40.78 -7.34 -58.68
N GLU A 183 40.47 -6.34 -59.49
CA GLU A 183 39.89 -6.49 -60.84
C GLU A 183 38.70 -7.46 -60.83
N HIS A 184 37.86 -7.36 -59.83
CA HIS A 184 36.72 -8.26 -59.65
C HIS A 184 35.78 -8.23 -60.88
N THR A 185 35.22 -9.37 -61.24
CA THR A 185 34.18 -9.49 -62.28
C THR A 185 32.90 -10.02 -61.70
N GLY A 186 31.80 -9.29 -61.93
CA GLY A 186 30.50 -9.65 -61.39
C GLY A 186 29.85 -8.57 -60.54
N ARG A 187 28.74 -8.91 -59.93
CA ARG A 187 27.98 -7.98 -59.06
C ARG A 187 28.51 -8.04 -57.63
N VAL A 188 28.77 -6.88 -57.06
CA VAL A 188 29.18 -6.72 -55.65
C VAL A 188 28.24 -5.73 -55.00
N VAL A 189 27.80 -6.00 -53.79
CA VAL A 189 27.12 -5.03 -52.95
C VAL A 189 28.17 -4.06 -52.41
N ILE A 190 28.00 -2.79 -52.75
CA ILE A 190 29.00 -1.75 -52.45
C ILE A 190 28.51 -0.71 -51.45
N ALA A 191 27.21 -0.72 -51.13
CA ALA A 191 26.67 0.23 -50.15
C ALA A 191 25.43 -0.32 -49.48
N HIS A 192 25.26 0.10 -48.23
CA HIS A 192 24.08 -0.16 -47.40
C HIS A 192 23.56 1.15 -46.80
N ALA A 193 22.23 1.29 -46.79
CA ALA A 193 21.59 2.34 -46.01
C ALA A 193 21.81 2.07 -44.50
N VAL A 194 21.95 3.12 -43.74
CA VAL A 194 22.03 3.03 -42.28
C VAL A 194 20.60 3.02 -41.72
N PRO A 195 20.14 1.90 -41.15
CA PRO A 195 18.80 1.86 -40.57
C PRO A 195 18.74 2.79 -39.35
N PRO A 196 17.55 3.36 -39.03
CA PRO A 196 17.40 4.14 -37.81
C PRO A 196 17.59 3.24 -36.58
N GLY A 197 18.29 3.75 -35.58
CA GLY A 197 18.48 3.10 -34.31
C GLY A 197 17.15 2.99 -33.55
N ALA A 198 16.94 1.88 -32.85
CA ALA A 198 15.77 1.72 -32.00
C ALA A 198 15.88 2.62 -30.77
N GLY A 199 14.82 3.37 -30.47
CA GLY A 199 14.67 4.04 -29.20
C GLY A 199 14.31 3.07 -28.08
N ARG A 200 14.23 3.56 -26.86
CA ARG A 200 13.77 2.80 -25.70
C ARG A 200 12.53 3.47 -25.12
N ASP A 201 11.47 2.69 -24.96
CA ASP A 201 10.23 3.14 -24.33
C ASP A 201 10.50 3.60 -22.90
N ALA A 202 9.66 4.52 -22.41
CA ALA A 202 9.64 4.86 -21.00
C ALA A 202 9.23 3.63 -20.16
N GLY A 203 9.77 3.54 -18.97
CA GLY A 203 9.50 2.44 -18.05
C GLY A 203 9.23 2.93 -16.64
N VAL A 204 8.96 1.99 -15.76
CA VAL A 204 8.81 2.23 -14.33
C VAL A 204 9.81 1.37 -13.60
N GLU A 205 10.56 1.97 -12.70
CA GLU A 205 11.54 1.31 -11.84
C GLU A 205 11.01 1.33 -10.40
N GLU A 206 11.04 0.19 -9.74
CA GLU A 206 10.67 0.05 -8.34
C GLU A 206 11.84 0.45 -7.45
N LEU A 207 11.59 1.34 -6.48
CA LEU A 207 12.61 1.84 -5.57
C LEU A 207 12.50 1.23 -4.17
N SER A 208 11.30 0.85 -3.75
CA SER A 208 11.07 0.29 -2.43
C SER A 208 10.99 -1.24 -2.49
N ALA A 209 11.80 -1.91 -1.67
CA ALA A 209 11.69 -3.35 -1.46
C ALA A 209 10.35 -3.74 -0.81
N GLY A 210 9.65 -2.77 -0.19
CA GLY A 210 8.32 -2.94 0.39
C GLY A 210 7.19 -3.09 -0.61
N LEU A 211 7.43 -2.91 -1.92
CA LEU A 211 6.41 -3.11 -2.96
C LEU A 211 6.07 -4.58 -3.18
N HIS A 212 6.95 -5.48 -2.80
CA HIS A 212 6.72 -6.91 -2.97
C HIS A 212 6.21 -7.54 -1.69
N ARG A 213 5.16 -8.33 -1.86
CA ARG A 213 4.64 -9.23 -0.86
C ARG A 213 5.70 -10.31 -0.55
N ASP A 214 6.06 -10.45 0.71
CA ASP A 214 6.94 -11.54 1.17
C ASP A 214 6.09 -12.71 1.66
N ASP A 215 5.88 -13.69 0.78
CA ASP A 215 5.17 -14.93 1.09
C ASP A 215 6.06 -15.97 1.78
N ALA A 216 7.28 -15.60 2.20
CA ALA A 216 8.13 -16.49 2.98
C ALA A 216 7.47 -16.78 4.33
N PRO A 217 7.38 -18.05 4.73
CA PRO A 217 6.79 -18.42 6.00
C PRO A 217 7.59 -17.85 7.17
N GLY A 218 6.90 -17.43 8.21
CA GLY A 218 7.51 -16.95 9.45
C GLY A 218 8.37 -18.04 10.10
N LEU A 219 9.34 -17.65 10.92
CA LEU A 219 10.12 -18.56 11.73
C LEU A 219 9.60 -18.55 13.18
N LEU A 220 9.43 -19.72 13.77
CA LEU A 220 9.20 -19.87 15.21
C LEU A 220 10.49 -19.53 15.98
N PRO A 221 10.38 -19.19 17.28
CA PRO A 221 11.55 -18.90 18.11
C PRO A 221 12.61 -20.02 18.15
N ASP A 222 12.21 -21.27 17.84
CA ASP A 222 13.06 -22.45 17.76
C ASP A 222 13.72 -22.66 16.37
N GLY A 223 13.51 -21.72 15.43
CA GLY A 223 14.04 -21.77 14.08
C GLY A 223 13.25 -22.64 13.10
N ARG A 224 12.14 -23.25 13.52
CA ARG A 224 11.26 -24.00 12.64
C ARG A 224 10.39 -23.07 11.81
N VAL A 225 10.05 -23.52 10.60
CA VAL A 225 9.17 -22.81 9.70
C VAL A 225 7.72 -22.84 10.22
N ASN A 226 7.13 -21.66 10.41
CA ASN A 226 5.72 -21.53 10.75
C ASN A 226 4.88 -21.37 9.47
N LEU A 227 4.29 -22.46 9.02
CA LEU A 227 3.44 -22.47 7.82
C LEU A 227 2.09 -21.70 8.01
N ALA A 228 1.77 -21.31 9.22
CA ALA A 228 0.55 -20.55 9.53
C ALA A 228 0.78 -19.03 9.57
N SER A 229 2.02 -18.55 9.57
CA SER A 229 2.33 -17.12 9.52
C SER A 229 3.36 -16.81 8.45
N PHE A 230 3.20 -15.68 7.79
CA PHE A 230 4.06 -15.19 6.72
C PHE A 230 4.68 -13.84 7.13
N ARG A 231 5.88 -13.52 6.62
CA ARG A 231 6.66 -12.38 7.11
C ARG A 231 6.06 -11.03 6.78
N ASN A 232 5.61 -10.81 5.55
CA ASN A 232 5.04 -9.53 5.15
C ASN A 232 4.05 -9.67 4.00
N ARG A 233 2.81 -10.02 4.31
CA ARG A 233 1.76 -10.16 3.29
C ARG A 233 1.14 -8.84 2.87
N PHE A 234 1.20 -7.86 3.74
CA PHE A 234 0.67 -6.53 3.49
C PHE A 234 1.78 -5.52 3.77
N PRO A 235 2.54 -5.12 2.73
CA PRO A 235 3.65 -4.20 2.88
C PRO A 235 3.21 -2.87 3.50
N GLN A 236 3.91 -2.44 4.54
CA GLN A 236 3.71 -1.14 5.16
C GLN A 236 4.63 -0.11 4.50
N ILE A 237 4.04 1.00 4.09
CA ILE A 237 4.70 2.12 3.45
C ILE A 237 4.61 3.32 4.38
N ARG A 238 5.68 4.11 4.45
CA ARG A 238 5.71 5.35 5.23
C ARG A 238 5.45 6.57 4.36
N ALA A 239 4.84 7.59 4.94
CA ALA A 239 4.69 8.88 4.28
C ALA A 239 6.06 9.44 3.87
N GLY A 240 6.15 9.93 2.63
CA GLY A 240 7.41 10.41 2.04
C GLY A 240 8.28 9.33 1.41
N GLU A 241 7.92 8.05 1.49
CA GLU A 241 8.66 6.97 0.84
C GLU A 241 8.47 7.01 -0.67
N ARG A 242 9.59 6.93 -1.42
CA ARG A 242 9.58 6.84 -2.88
C ARG A 242 9.33 5.40 -3.29
N LEU A 243 8.20 5.17 -3.94
CA LEU A 243 7.75 3.84 -4.35
C LEU A 243 8.30 3.47 -5.72
N LEU A 244 8.05 4.33 -6.71
CA LEU A 244 8.35 4.11 -8.11
C LEU A 244 9.12 5.29 -8.69
N ARG A 245 9.94 5.04 -9.69
CA ARG A 245 10.64 6.05 -10.50
C ARG A 245 10.27 5.87 -11.96
N LYS A 246 9.94 6.96 -12.64
CA LYS A 246 9.81 6.96 -14.09
C LYS A 246 11.19 6.92 -14.74
N VAL A 247 11.42 5.92 -15.58
CA VAL A 247 12.59 5.87 -16.47
C VAL A 247 12.19 6.57 -17.76
N PRO A 248 12.85 7.69 -18.11
CA PRO A 248 12.47 8.44 -19.30
C PRO A 248 12.72 7.63 -20.57
N LEU A 249 11.91 7.90 -21.60
CA LEU A 249 12.12 7.37 -22.93
C LEU A 249 13.45 7.89 -23.50
N VAL A 250 14.08 7.11 -24.34
CA VAL A 250 15.27 7.49 -25.07
C VAL A 250 14.95 7.44 -26.57
N LEU A 251 15.11 8.56 -27.26
CA LEU A 251 14.90 8.60 -28.70
C LEU A 251 15.98 7.77 -29.41
N GLY A 252 15.58 7.09 -30.46
CA GLY A 252 16.51 6.39 -31.34
C GLY A 252 17.36 7.37 -32.17
N GLU A 253 18.45 6.88 -32.72
CA GLU A 253 19.26 7.65 -33.65
C GLU A 253 18.63 7.63 -35.05
N ALA A 254 18.73 8.76 -35.76
CA ALA A 254 18.25 8.85 -37.13
C ALA A 254 19.09 7.94 -38.07
N GLY A 255 18.41 7.15 -38.85
CA GLY A 255 19.02 6.41 -39.96
C GLY A 255 19.29 7.30 -41.17
N ARG A 256 19.87 6.72 -42.24
CA ARG A 256 20.18 7.44 -43.48
C ARG A 256 20.00 6.54 -44.68
N GLU A 257 19.27 7.01 -45.69
CA GLU A 257 19.15 6.33 -46.96
C GLU A 257 20.42 6.56 -47.84
N LEU A 258 20.56 5.80 -48.92
CA LEU A 258 21.70 5.85 -49.79
C LEU A 258 21.87 7.21 -50.53
N ASP A 259 20.78 7.94 -50.69
CA ASP A 259 20.78 9.30 -51.24
C ASP A 259 21.20 10.39 -50.22
N GLY A 260 21.42 9.97 -48.97
CA GLY A 260 21.77 10.84 -47.85
C GLY A 260 20.58 11.41 -47.08
N ARG A 261 19.34 11.03 -47.41
CA ARG A 261 18.14 11.47 -46.69
C ARG A 261 18.07 10.80 -45.31
N ALA A 262 17.88 11.61 -44.27
CA ALA A 262 17.71 11.11 -42.92
C ALA A 262 16.35 10.39 -42.76
N VAL A 263 16.35 9.25 -42.09
CA VAL A 263 15.17 8.47 -41.74
C VAL A 263 14.97 8.58 -40.24
N ALA A 264 13.85 9.16 -39.84
CA ALA A 264 13.53 9.29 -38.41
C ALA A 264 13.31 7.90 -37.75
N PRO A 265 13.82 7.70 -36.54
CA PRO A 265 13.53 6.49 -35.77
C PRO A 265 12.04 6.43 -35.37
N ALA A 266 11.54 5.24 -35.08
CA ALA A 266 10.25 5.09 -34.47
C ALA A 266 10.19 5.83 -33.12
N LEU A 267 9.10 6.55 -32.88
CA LEU A 267 8.93 7.26 -31.61
C LEU A 267 8.68 6.22 -30.49
N PRO A 268 9.49 6.23 -29.43
CA PRO A 268 9.25 5.40 -28.26
C PRO A 268 7.94 5.79 -27.57
N LYS A 269 7.34 4.83 -26.90
CA LYS A 269 6.13 5.05 -26.12
C LYS A 269 6.48 5.68 -24.78
N ASP A 270 5.72 6.69 -24.38
CA ASP A 270 5.80 7.25 -23.03
C ASP A 270 4.80 6.55 -22.10
N VAL A 271 5.08 6.57 -20.79
CA VAL A 271 4.20 6.06 -19.72
C VAL A 271 3.52 7.24 -19.06
N ASP A 272 2.19 7.22 -19.03
CA ASP A 272 1.42 8.16 -18.20
C ASP A 272 1.58 7.79 -16.72
N PHE A 273 2.65 8.31 -16.15
CA PHE A 273 3.05 8.00 -14.77
C PHE A 273 2.05 8.58 -13.75
N ALA A 274 1.37 9.67 -14.09
CA ALA A 274 0.35 10.27 -13.24
C ALA A 274 -0.92 9.41 -13.15
N ALA A 275 -1.27 8.71 -14.23
CA ALA A 275 -2.42 7.79 -14.24
C ALA A 275 -2.24 6.58 -13.33
N LEU A 276 -0.99 6.21 -12.99
CA LEU A 276 -0.68 5.12 -12.07
C LEU A 276 -0.85 5.52 -10.60
N ALA A 277 -0.92 6.82 -10.28
CA ALA A 277 -1.08 7.29 -8.91
C ALA A 277 -2.54 7.10 -8.45
N GLY A 278 -2.70 6.41 -7.32
CA GLY A 278 -3.97 6.16 -6.64
C GLY A 278 -4.11 6.97 -5.34
N ALA A 279 -5.05 6.59 -4.51
CA ALA A 279 -5.25 7.21 -3.21
C ALA A 279 -3.99 7.08 -2.33
N GLY A 280 -3.63 8.13 -1.60
CA GLY A 280 -2.46 8.11 -0.72
C GLY A 280 -1.10 8.09 -1.43
N THR A 281 -1.07 8.32 -2.76
CA THR A 281 0.16 8.51 -3.54
C THR A 281 0.09 9.78 -4.38
N ARG A 282 1.25 10.33 -4.73
CA ARG A 282 1.37 11.47 -5.64
C ARG A 282 2.64 11.36 -6.48
N VAL A 283 2.64 12.01 -7.62
CA VAL A 283 3.84 12.16 -8.45
C VAL A 283 4.57 13.43 -8.04
N GLU A 284 5.87 13.31 -7.78
CA GLU A 284 6.78 14.42 -7.53
C GLU A 284 7.82 14.48 -8.64
N SER A 285 7.96 15.66 -9.27
CA SER A 285 8.99 15.93 -10.26
C SER A 285 10.11 16.72 -9.61
N GLY A 286 11.34 16.27 -9.79
CA GLY A 286 12.54 16.90 -9.26
C GLY A 286 13.70 16.84 -10.25
N PRO A 287 14.86 17.39 -9.89
CA PRO A 287 16.06 17.36 -10.74
C PRO A 287 16.54 15.94 -11.05
N ASP A 288 16.22 14.97 -10.18
CA ASP A 288 16.62 13.57 -10.33
C ASP A 288 15.60 12.71 -11.10
N GLY A 289 14.50 13.31 -11.58
CA GLY A 289 13.43 12.64 -12.32
C GLY A 289 12.05 12.75 -11.67
N GLU A 290 11.13 11.92 -12.14
CA GLU A 290 9.76 11.82 -11.64
C GLU A 290 9.63 10.58 -10.73
N PHE A 291 9.06 10.78 -9.54
CA PHE A 291 8.89 9.76 -8.52
C PHE A 291 7.43 9.67 -8.07
N MET A 292 6.95 8.48 -7.85
CA MET A 292 5.71 8.26 -7.11
C MET A 292 6.03 8.12 -5.63
N VAL A 293 5.41 8.96 -4.81
CA VAL A 293 5.70 9.10 -3.37
C VAL A 293 4.42 8.86 -2.57
N ALA A 294 4.53 8.11 -1.48
CA ALA A 294 3.44 7.95 -0.53
C ALA A 294 3.18 9.26 0.23
N THR A 295 1.91 9.63 0.38
CA THR A 295 1.50 10.85 1.10
C THR A 295 1.09 10.57 2.54
N ILE A 296 0.79 9.32 2.87
CA ILE A 296 0.36 8.84 4.19
C ILE A 296 1.13 7.58 4.57
N ASP A 297 1.19 7.29 5.87
CA ASP A 297 1.57 5.97 6.37
C ASP A 297 0.42 5.00 6.10
N GLY A 298 0.71 3.78 5.64
CA GLY A 298 -0.36 2.83 5.37
C GLY A 298 0.11 1.54 4.70
N PHE A 299 -0.82 0.85 4.07
CA PHE A 299 -0.61 -0.40 3.36
C PHE A 299 -0.70 -0.17 1.86
N LEU A 300 0.19 -0.84 1.14
CA LEU A 300 0.19 -0.81 -0.32
C LEU A 300 -1.01 -1.61 -0.86
N ASP A 301 -1.76 -0.99 -1.75
CA ASP A 301 -2.81 -1.61 -2.55
C ASP A 301 -2.57 -1.32 -4.03
N ILE A 302 -2.36 -2.37 -4.81
CA ILE A 302 -2.20 -2.29 -6.27
C ILE A 302 -3.45 -2.90 -6.90
N ASP A 303 -4.16 -2.10 -7.68
CA ASP A 303 -5.32 -2.55 -8.42
C ASP A 303 -4.90 -3.18 -9.74
N ASP A 304 -5.06 -4.50 -9.88
CA ASP A 304 -4.68 -5.27 -11.06
C ASP A 304 -5.40 -4.80 -12.34
N ALA A 305 -6.61 -4.25 -12.24
CA ALA A 305 -7.39 -3.81 -13.40
C ALA A 305 -6.92 -2.47 -13.96
N SER A 306 -6.57 -1.51 -13.11
CA SER A 306 -6.15 -0.16 -13.48
C SER A 306 -4.64 0.08 -13.34
N SER A 307 -3.91 -0.87 -12.77
CA SER A 307 -2.48 -0.75 -12.39
C SER A 307 -2.18 0.45 -11.49
N LYS A 308 -3.18 0.96 -10.79
CA LYS A 308 -3.01 2.06 -9.85
C LYS A 308 -2.36 1.59 -8.56
N VAL A 309 -1.38 2.35 -8.11
CA VAL A 309 -0.67 2.13 -6.85
C VAL A 309 -1.23 3.10 -5.81
N SER A 310 -1.85 2.55 -4.77
CA SER A 310 -2.46 3.30 -3.68
C SER A 310 -1.78 2.94 -2.35
N VAL A 311 -1.75 3.90 -1.43
CA VAL A 311 -1.39 3.66 -0.02
C VAL A 311 -2.59 4.02 0.83
N THR A 312 -3.11 3.06 1.60
CA THR A 312 -4.33 3.22 2.38
C THR A 312 -4.07 2.88 3.84
N GLU A 313 -4.79 3.52 4.75
CA GLU A 313 -4.73 3.17 6.19
C GLU A 313 -5.30 1.78 6.48
N LYS A 314 -6.08 1.25 5.55
CA LYS A 314 -6.72 -0.05 5.62
C LYS A 314 -5.92 -1.12 4.89
N ILE A 315 -5.92 -2.33 5.44
CA ILE A 315 -5.46 -3.51 4.72
C ILE A 315 -6.61 -4.02 3.83
N VAL A 316 -6.42 -4.04 2.52
CA VAL A 316 -7.40 -4.54 1.55
C VAL A 316 -6.91 -5.87 0.95
N ASN A 317 -7.70 -6.94 1.11
CA ASN A 317 -7.45 -8.24 0.49
C ASN A 317 -8.56 -8.56 -0.52
N ARG A 318 -8.17 -8.89 -1.76
CA ARG A 318 -9.11 -9.28 -2.84
C ARG A 318 -9.03 -10.76 -3.20
N ALA A 319 -7.96 -11.42 -2.78
CA ALA A 319 -7.68 -12.80 -3.17
C ALA A 319 -8.44 -13.84 -2.34
N GLY A 320 -9.12 -13.42 -1.26
CA GLY A 320 -9.73 -14.33 -0.29
C GLY A 320 -8.70 -14.99 0.64
N VAL A 321 -9.19 -15.69 1.66
CA VAL A 321 -8.37 -16.36 2.67
C VAL A 321 -8.53 -17.87 2.51
N SER A 322 -7.53 -18.51 1.91
CA SER A 322 -7.50 -19.95 1.65
C SER A 322 -6.08 -20.51 1.82
N LEU A 323 -5.93 -21.84 1.76
CA LEU A 323 -4.58 -22.47 1.73
C LEU A 323 -3.74 -22.06 0.50
N ARG A 324 -4.41 -21.68 -0.59
CA ARG A 324 -3.75 -21.34 -1.85
C ARG A 324 -3.46 -19.85 -2.00
N THR A 325 -4.12 -19.00 -1.22
CA THR A 325 -3.97 -17.55 -1.29
C THR A 325 -3.12 -17.03 -0.13
N THR A 326 -3.77 -16.73 0.99
CA THR A 326 -3.11 -16.07 2.12
C THR A 326 -2.75 -17.01 3.27
N GLY A 327 -3.39 -18.18 3.42
CA GLY A 327 -3.36 -18.95 4.66
C GLY A 327 -4.01 -18.18 5.80
N ASP A 328 -3.67 -18.51 7.04
CA ASP A 328 -4.17 -17.79 8.21
C ASP A 328 -3.52 -16.40 8.29
N LEU A 329 -4.28 -15.39 8.69
CA LEU A 329 -3.85 -14.00 8.78
C LEU A 329 -3.84 -13.52 10.22
N VAL A 330 -2.74 -12.87 10.62
CA VAL A 330 -2.65 -12.06 11.84
C VAL A 330 -2.31 -10.64 11.41
N LEU A 331 -3.28 -9.74 11.53
CA LEU A 331 -3.22 -8.39 10.98
C LEU A 331 -2.69 -7.42 12.04
N MET A 332 -1.72 -6.60 11.66
CA MET A 332 -1.14 -5.58 12.54
C MET A 332 -1.83 -4.22 12.41
N GLY A 333 -2.56 -3.99 11.31
CA GLY A 333 -3.34 -2.77 11.08
C GLY A 333 -4.67 -2.77 11.84
N ASP A 334 -5.23 -1.57 12.01
CA ASP A 334 -6.50 -1.38 12.73
C ASP A 334 -7.71 -1.77 11.87
N ASP A 335 -7.67 -1.50 10.57
CA ASP A 335 -8.77 -1.74 9.64
C ASP A 335 -8.41 -2.74 8.55
N TYR A 336 -9.27 -3.71 8.35
CA TYR A 336 -9.14 -4.76 7.35
C TYR A 336 -10.42 -4.90 6.52
N GLU A 337 -10.27 -4.95 5.20
CA GLU A 337 -11.34 -5.23 4.25
C GLU A 337 -11.03 -6.50 3.44
N GLU A 338 -11.97 -7.44 3.44
CA GLU A 338 -11.90 -8.70 2.70
C GLU A 338 -12.96 -8.72 1.60
N HIS A 339 -12.53 -8.84 0.35
CA HIS A 339 -13.41 -8.92 -0.82
C HIS A 339 -13.54 -10.32 -1.40
N GLY A 340 -12.69 -11.25 -0.98
CA GLY A 340 -12.77 -12.66 -1.34
C GLY A 340 -13.31 -13.52 -0.20
N GLU A 341 -13.60 -14.79 -0.46
CA GLU A 341 -14.14 -15.72 0.52
C GLU A 341 -13.10 -16.10 1.59
N ILE A 342 -13.56 -16.19 2.84
CA ILE A 342 -12.77 -16.79 3.94
C ILE A 342 -13.18 -18.24 4.08
N GLN A 343 -12.32 -19.16 3.65
CA GLN A 343 -12.61 -20.59 3.61
C GLN A 343 -12.65 -21.23 5.00
N GLU A 344 -13.36 -22.35 5.09
CA GLU A 344 -13.42 -23.17 6.29
C GLU A 344 -12.02 -23.57 6.79
N GLY A 345 -11.84 -23.58 8.10
CA GLY A 345 -10.56 -23.90 8.75
C GLY A 345 -9.51 -22.79 8.66
N ARG A 346 -9.81 -21.62 8.05
CA ARG A 346 -8.93 -20.45 8.03
C ARG A 346 -9.23 -19.50 9.18
N VAL A 347 -8.19 -18.83 9.67
CA VAL A 347 -8.28 -17.88 10.78
C VAL A 347 -7.80 -16.51 10.32
N VAL A 348 -8.61 -15.50 10.59
CA VAL A 348 -8.23 -14.09 10.43
C VAL A 348 -8.33 -13.42 11.79
N GLU A 349 -7.21 -12.93 12.29
CA GLU A 349 -7.12 -12.17 13.53
C GLU A 349 -6.79 -10.71 13.21
N GLY A 350 -7.57 -9.79 13.76
CA GLY A 350 -7.42 -8.34 13.53
C GLY A 350 -8.11 -7.51 14.58
N PHE A 351 -8.29 -6.21 14.31
CA PHE A 351 -9.04 -5.31 15.17
C PHE A 351 -10.42 -5.00 14.56
N ASN A 352 -10.53 -4.08 13.59
CA ASN A 352 -11.74 -3.87 12.81
C ASN A 352 -11.68 -4.70 11.54
N MET A 353 -12.71 -5.47 11.25
CA MET A 353 -12.76 -6.35 10.09
C MET A 353 -14.08 -6.20 9.34
N THR A 354 -14.03 -5.91 8.06
CA THR A 354 -15.19 -5.86 7.18
C THR A 354 -15.03 -6.89 6.06
N SER A 355 -15.97 -7.83 5.93
CA SER A 355 -16.01 -8.78 4.83
C SER A 355 -17.15 -8.46 3.87
N PHE A 356 -16.81 -8.34 2.57
CA PHE A 356 -17.74 -8.16 1.46
C PHE A 356 -18.10 -9.48 0.76
N ALA A 357 -17.51 -10.59 1.22
CA ALA A 357 -17.77 -11.93 0.71
C ALA A 357 -18.27 -12.87 1.81
N ASP A 358 -18.63 -14.10 1.43
CA ASP A 358 -19.08 -15.12 2.36
C ASP A 358 -17.94 -15.61 3.25
N VAL A 359 -18.25 -15.88 4.53
CA VAL A 359 -17.30 -16.32 5.54
C VAL A 359 -17.67 -17.71 6.03
N PHE A 360 -16.72 -18.65 5.88
CA PHE A 360 -16.82 -20.03 6.39
C PHE A 360 -15.78 -20.29 7.49
N GLY A 361 -14.76 -19.46 7.58
CA GLY A 361 -13.64 -19.58 8.52
C GLY A 361 -13.90 -18.91 9.86
N LYS A 362 -12.81 -18.67 10.59
CA LYS A 362 -12.81 -18.06 11.92
C LYS A 362 -12.29 -16.64 11.87
N LEU A 363 -13.06 -15.69 12.39
CA LEU A 363 -12.66 -14.31 12.63
C LEU A 363 -12.42 -14.08 14.12
N VAL A 364 -11.28 -13.53 14.46
CA VAL A 364 -10.91 -13.18 15.84
C VAL A 364 -10.61 -11.69 15.91
N SER A 365 -11.53 -10.92 16.51
CA SER A 365 -11.29 -9.50 16.76
C SER A 365 -10.67 -9.30 18.15
N ARG A 366 -9.70 -8.38 18.21
CA ARG A 366 -9.08 -7.95 19.47
C ARG A 366 -9.91 -6.89 20.22
N GLY A 367 -11.21 -6.76 19.90
CA GLY A 367 -12.14 -5.83 20.54
C GLY A 367 -12.70 -4.75 19.60
N GLY A 368 -12.31 -4.74 18.33
CA GLY A 368 -12.87 -3.86 17.31
C GLY A 368 -14.16 -4.40 16.69
N ALA A 369 -14.70 -3.66 15.72
CA ALA A 369 -15.91 -4.03 14.99
C ALA A 369 -15.66 -5.16 13.97
N VAL A 370 -16.60 -6.09 13.86
CA VAL A 370 -16.64 -7.13 12.82
C VAL A 370 -17.93 -6.98 12.04
N VAL A 371 -17.82 -6.62 10.76
CA VAL A 371 -18.96 -6.39 9.87
C VAL A 371 -18.92 -7.35 8.69
N LEU A 372 -19.92 -8.20 8.54
CA LEU A 372 -20.09 -9.06 7.38
C LEU A 372 -21.22 -8.51 6.52
N LYS A 373 -20.90 -8.14 5.27
CA LYS A 373 -21.88 -7.67 4.28
C LYS A 373 -22.67 -8.79 3.62
N LYS A 374 -22.16 -10.03 3.74
CA LYS A 374 -22.77 -11.26 3.23
C LYS A 374 -22.95 -12.29 4.36
N ASN A 375 -22.89 -13.57 4.02
CA ASN A 375 -23.28 -14.66 4.91
C ASN A 375 -22.10 -15.16 5.78
N LEU A 376 -22.48 -15.67 6.95
CA LEU A 376 -21.61 -16.45 7.82
C LEU A 376 -22.15 -17.89 7.87
N SER A 377 -21.47 -18.84 7.22
CA SER A 377 -21.94 -20.22 7.12
C SER A 377 -20.97 -21.19 7.80
N GLY A 378 -21.36 -21.80 8.90
CA GLY A 378 -20.49 -22.71 9.69
C GLY A 378 -19.32 -22.02 10.39
N GLY A 379 -19.09 -20.74 10.14
CA GLY A 379 -17.94 -19.97 10.62
C GLY A 379 -18.05 -19.57 12.09
N VAL A 380 -16.92 -19.06 12.62
CA VAL A 380 -16.80 -18.65 14.02
C VAL A 380 -16.36 -17.18 14.10
N ILE A 381 -17.06 -16.35 14.85
CA ILE A 381 -16.65 -15.00 15.21
C ILE A 381 -16.38 -14.93 16.71
N VAL A 382 -15.20 -14.44 17.08
CA VAL A 382 -14.82 -14.15 18.46
C VAL A 382 -14.42 -12.68 18.56
N SER A 383 -15.20 -11.90 19.32
CA SER A 383 -14.93 -10.49 19.58
C SER A 383 -15.26 -10.16 21.02
N PRO A 384 -14.28 -10.08 21.94
CA PRO A 384 -14.56 -9.94 23.38
C PRO A 384 -15.46 -8.75 23.72
N GLY A 385 -15.26 -7.58 23.13
CA GLY A 385 -15.98 -6.36 23.49
C GLY A 385 -16.43 -5.51 22.30
N GLY A 386 -16.18 -5.95 21.06
CA GLY A 386 -16.52 -5.19 19.83
C GLY A 386 -17.97 -5.38 19.37
N GLN A 387 -18.35 -4.61 18.38
CA GLN A 387 -19.61 -4.78 17.66
C GLN A 387 -19.46 -5.84 16.59
N VAL A 388 -20.43 -6.79 16.54
CA VAL A 388 -20.52 -7.79 15.46
C VAL A 388 -21.81 -7.55 14.69
N ALA A 389 -21.71 -7.32 13.38
CA ALA A 389 -22.84 -7.13 12.49
C ALA A 389 -22.77 -8.11 11.32
N VAL A 390 -23.86 -8.86 11.07
CA VAL A 390 -24.00 -9.69 9.87
C VAL A 390 -25.25 -9.22 9.13
N GLU A 391 -25.03 -8.59 7.99
CA GLU A 391 -26.11 -8.07 7.14
C GLU A 391 -26.76 -9.15 6.27
N GLY A 392 -26.07 -10.27 6.08
CA GLY A 392 -26.61 -11.48 5.45
C GLY A 392 -27.18 -12.47 6.46
N ARG A 393 -27.09 -13.75 6.12
CA ARG A 393 -27.55 -14.86 6.97
C ARG A 393 -26.39 -15.46 7.77
N ALA A 394 -26.62 -15.70 9.08
CA ALA A 394 -25.74 -16.51 9.92
C ALA A 394 -26.34 -17.91 10.03
N SER A 395 -25.73 -18.93 9.42
CA SER A 395 -26.23 -20.31 9.42
C SER A 395 -25.20 -21.29 9.98
N GLY A 396 -25.55 -22.08 10.97
CA GLY A 396 -24.66 -23.02 11.66
C GLY A 396 -23.47 -22.36 12.35
N ALA A 397 -23.53 -21.05 12.56
CA ALA A 397 -22.43 -20.22 13.01
C ALA A 397 -22.26 -20.19 14.53
N THR A 398 -21.06 -19.79 14.98
CA THR A 398 -20.79 -19.52 16.39
C THR A 398 -20.28 -18.08 16.54
N ILE A 399 -21.05 -17.23 17.25
CA ILE A 399 -20.70 -15.82 17.47
C ILE A 399 -20.54 -15.60 18.97
N LEU A 400 -19.34 -15.23 19.39
CA LEU A 400 -18.96 -15.01 20.78
C LEU A 400 -18.47 -13.57 20.97
N ALA A 401 -19.35 -12.70 21.47
CA ALA A 401 -19.08 -11.30 21.80
C ALA A 401 -19.62 -10.96 23.21
N PRO A 402 -19.11 -11.57 24.27
CA PRO A 402 -19.72 -11.53 25.59
C PRO A 402 -19.94 -10.13 26.15
N GLU A 403 -19.07 -9.18 25.89
CA GLU A 403 -19.20 -7.78 26.30
C GLU A 403 -19.65 -6.86 25.16
N GLY A 404 -19.79 -7.42 23.93
CA GLY A 404 -20.12 -6.70 22.71
C GLY A 404 -21.61 -6.68 22.37
N GLU A 405 -21.91 -5.97 21.28
CA GLU A 405 -23.22 -5.95 20.65
C GLU A 405 -23.21 -6.80 19.37
N VAL A 406 -24.21 -7.68 19.21
CA VAL A 406 -24.38 -8.54 18.04
C VAL A 406 -25.66 -8.15 17.32
N THR A 407 -25.57 -7.72 16.08
CA THR A 407 -26.71 -7.40 15.22
C THR A 407 -26.74 -8.31 14.01
N LEU A 408 -27.83 -9.05 13.83
CA LEU A 408 -28.03 -9.99 12.73
C LEU A 408 -29.34 -9.67 12.01
N GLN A 409 -29.40 -9.91 10.70
CA GLN A 409 -30.67 -9.93 9.99
C GLN A 409 -31.36 -11.27 10.20
N HIS A 410 -30.66 -12.35 9.92
CA HIS A 410 -31.20 -13.71 9.95
C HIS A 410 -30.21 -14.66 10.62
N ALA A 411 -30.65 -15.44 11.57
CA ALA A 411 -29.86 -16.46 12.26
C ALA A 411 -30.52 -17.83 12.19
N GLU A 412 -29.76 -18.87 11.85
CA GLU A 412 -30.25 -20.24 11.71
C GLU A 412 -29.25 -21.22 12.33
N ASN A 413 -29.75 -22.11 13.20
CA ASN A 413 -28.95 -23.17 13.84
C ASN A 413 -27.63 -22.67 14.49
N SER A 414 -27.62 -21.43 14.95
CA SER A 414 -26.42 -20.74 15.40
C SER A 414 -26.36 -20.58 16.91
N LEU A 415 -25.11 -20.56 17.45
CA LEU A 415 -24.82 -20.20 18.82
C LEU A 415 -24.38 -18.74 18.88
N ILE A 416 -25.09 -17.91 19.63
CA ILE A 416 -24.88 -16.48 19.71
C ILE A 416 -24.74 -16.03 21.15
N VAL A 417 -23.64 -15.37 21.48
CA VAL A 417 -23.38 -14.79 22.79
C VAL A 417 -23.05 -13.32 22.63
N GLY A 418 -23.72 -12.46 23.35
CA GLY A 418 -23.47 -11.03 23.35
C GLY A 418 -23.91 -10.37 24.65
N ARG A 419 -23.44 -9.17 24.94
CA ARG A 419 -24.05 -8.34 25.96
C ARG A 419 -25.45 -7.88 25.50
N ARG A 420 -25.54 -7.43 24.26
CA ARG A 420 -26.81 -7.13 23.57
C ARG A 420 -26.86 -7.89 22.25
N VAL A 421 -27.96 -8.59 22.00
CA VAL A 421 -28.18 -9.31 20.73
C VAL A 421 -29.48 -8.81 20.10
N VAL A 422 -29.38 -8.35 18.85
CA VAL A 422 -30.53 -7.89 18.07
C VAL A 422 -30.64 -8.72 16.79
N ILE A 423 -31.78 -9.40 16.61
CA ILE A 423 -32.10 -10.13 15.38
C ILE A 423 -33.30 -9.47 14.72
N ARG A 424 -33.08 -8.85 13.57
CA ARG A 424 -34.07 -7.97 12.94
C ARG A 424 -35.19 -8.71 12.19
N GLU A 425 -34.92 -9.91 11.70
CA GLU A 425 -35.87 -10.67 10.91
C GLU A 425 -36.25 -11.99 11.59
N LEU A 426 -35.37 -12.98 11.61
CA LEU A 426 -35.70 -14.33 12.03
C LEU A 426 -34.54 -15.03 12.76
N ALA A 427 -34.87 -15.69 13.86
CA ALA A 427 -34.03 -16.64 14.60
C ALA A 427 -34.67 -18.04 14.58
N VAL A 428 -34.04 -19.00 13.90
CA VAL A 428 -34.53 -20.39 13.81
C VAL A 428 -33.52 -21.37 14.39
N GLY A 429 -33.93 -22.21 15.33
CA GLY A 429 -33.05 -23.26 15.87
C GLY A 429 -31.81 -22.74 16.60
N CYS A 430 -31.81 -21.49 17.04
CA CYS A 430 -30.67 -20.83 17.63
C CYS A 430 -30.56 -21.02 19.12
N ASP A 431 -29.32 -21.09 19.64
CA ASP A 431 -29.02 -21.04 21.07
C ASP A 431 -28.44 -19.64 21.38
N ILE A 432 -29.14 -18.78 22.11
CA ILE A 432 -28.77 -17.37 22.30
C ILE A 432 -28.63 -17.03 23.78
N LEU A 433 -27.53 -16.43 24.16
CA LEU A 433 -27.26 -15.89 25.49
C LEU A 433 -26.90 -14.41 25.41
N ALA A 434 -27.70 -13.56 26.09
CA ALA A 434 -27.42 -12.13 26.16
C ALA A 434 -27.89 -11.51 27.46
N GLU A 435 -27.40 -10.32 27.82
CA GLU A 435 -28.06 -9.53 28.86
C GLU A 435 -29.34 -8.88 28.32
N GLU A 436 -29.24 -8.33 27.09
CA GLU A 436 -30.36 -7.75 26.36
C GLU A 436 -30.59 -8.51 25.06
N LEU A 437 -31.80 -8.93 24.83
CA LEU A 437 -32.20 -9.71 23.65
C LEU A 437 -33.41 -9.08 23.00
N GLU A 438 -33.26 -8.73 21.72
CA GLU A 438 -34.33 -8.18 20.89
C GLU A 438 -34.44 -9.01 19.59
N ILE A 439 -35.59 -9.64 19.39
CA ILE A 439 -35.84 -10.55 18.27
C ILE A 439 -37.18 -10.21 17.63
N ALA A 440 -37.18 -10.01 16.30
CA ALA A 440 -38.43 -9.80 15.57
C ALA A 440 -39.26 -11.09 15.50
N LEU A 441 -38.66 -12.19 15.08
CA LEU A 441 -39.35 -13.50 14.99
C LEU A 441 -38.45 -14.63 15.50
N ALA A 442 -38.92 -15.40 16.43
CA ALA A 442 -38.22 -16.57 16.98
C ALA A 442 -38.97 -17.86 16.69
N GLU A 443 -38.24 -18.89 16.22
CA GLU A 443 -38.76 -20.23 15.93
C GLU A 443 -37.82 -21.29 16.53
N ALA A 444 -38.31 -22.29 17.20
CA ALA A 444 -37.58 -23.47 17.71
C ALA A 444 -36.23 -23.13 18.38
N SER A 445 -36.17 -21.98 19.07
CA SER A 445 -34.91 -21.43 19.59
C SER A 445 -34.83 -21.47 21.11
N VAL A 446 -33.62 -21.60 21.66
CA VAL A 446 -33.36 -21.56 23.09
C VAL A 446 -32.69 -20.23 23.44
N LEU A 447 -33.40 -19.41 24.18
CA LEU A 447 -33.06 -18.02 24.45
C LEU A 447 -32.84 -17.80 25.95
N ALA A 448 -31.77 -17.11 26.32
CA ALA A 448 -31.51 -16.76 27.71
C ALA A 448 -31.05 -15.31 27.83
N GLY A 449 -31.66 -14.56 28.73
CA GLY A 449 -31.34 -13.15 28.92
C GLY A 449 -31.97 -12.54 30.17
N ARG A 450 -31.61 -11.30 30.48
CA ARG A 450 -32.19 -10.49 31.55
C ARG A 450 -33.32 -9.59 31.05
N ARG A 451 -33.07 -8.91 29.92
CA ARG A 451 -34.05 -8.09 29.20
C ARG A 451 -34.34 -8.74 27.87
N ILE A 452 -35.55 -9.26 27.73
CA ILE A 452 -35.95 -10.02 26.55
C ILE A 452 -37.15 -9.33 25.92
N ALA A 453 -37.04 -8.98 24.65
CA ALA A 453 -38.12 -8.45 23.84
C ALA A 453 -38.23 -9.28 22.55
N ILE A 454 -39.34 -9.99 22.38
CA ILE A 454 -39.60 -10.77 21.17
C ILE A 454 -40.92 -10.27 20.58
N ALA A 455 -40.90 -9.88 19.31
CA ALA A 455 -42.12 -9.42 18.68
C ALA A 455 -43.07 -10.59 18.36
N GLN A 456 -42.52 -11.67 17.81
CA GLN A 456 -43.33 -12.85 17.47
C GLN A 456 -42.61 -14.15 17.76
N VAL A 457 -43.35 -15.16 18.18
CA VAL A 457 -42.94 -16.57 18.27
C VAL A 457 -43.82 -17.39 17.34
N ARG A 458 -43.21 -18.18 16.46
CA ARG A 458 -43.89 -19.03 15.48
C ARG A 458 -43.46 -20.50 15.65
N PRO A 459 -44.31 -21.45 15.23
CA PRO A 459 -43.93 -22.86 15.27
C PRO A 459 -42.95 -23.18 14.15
N HIS A 460 -41.96 -24.03 14.45
CA HIS A 460 -41.07 -24.62 13.45
C HIS A 460 -40.93 -26.12 13.68
N GLY A 461 -41.76 -26.91 12.99
CA GLY A 461 -41.84 -28.34 13.20
C GLY A 461 -42.32 -28.69 14.63
N PRO A 462 -41.83 -29.78 15.25
CA PRO A 462 -42.19 -30.20 16.59
C PRO A 462 -41.36 -29.53 17.70
N ALA A 463 -40.44 -28.62 17.36
CA ALA A 463 -39.50 -28.04 18.33
C ALA A 463 -40.09 -26.80 19.00
N GLU A 464 -40.01 -26.77 20.33
CA GLU A 464 -40.49 -25.68 21.17
C GLU A 464 -39.49 -24.53 21.22
N THR A 465 -39.97 -23.28 21.35
CA THR A 465 -39.13 -22.12 21.71
C THR A 465 -39.05 -22.02 23.24
N VAL A 466 -37.85 -22.05 23.80
CA VAL A 466 -37.61 -21.98 25.24
C VAL A 466 -36.94 -20.66 25.61
N VAL A 467 -37.57 -19.89 26.48
CA VAL A 467 -37.04 -18.61 26.99
C VAL A 467 -36.69 -18.74 28.45
N SER A 468 -35.43 -18.55 28.80
CA SER A 468 -34.94 -18.58 30.19
C SER A 468 -34.60 -17.16 30.64
N VAL A 469 -35.39 -16.62 31.58
CA VAL A 469 -35.12 -15.31 32.19
C VAL A 469 -34.06 -15.46 33.26
N LEU A 470 -32.93 -14.84 33.09
CA LEU A 470 -31.78 -14.94 33.99
C LEU A 470 -31.97 -14.05 35.20
N LEU A 471 -31.98 -14.66 36.37
CA LEU A 471 -32.04 -13.99 37.67
C LEU A 471 -30.65 -13.95 38.32
N PRO A 472 -30.32 -12.91 39.11
CA PRO A 472 -29.09 -12.88 39.89
C PRO A 472 -29.01 -14.05 40.86
N PRO A 473 -27.81 -14.46 41.30
CA PRO A 473 -27.66 -15.53 42.32
C PRO A 473 -28.38 -15.14 43.62
N GLU A 474 -29.03 -16.12 44.26
CA GLU A 474 -29.84 -15.87 45.46
C GLU A 474 -29.01 -15.51 46.70
N ASP A 475 -27.78 -16.01 46.85
CA ASP A 475 -27.13 -16.08 48.16
C ASP A 475 -25.92 -15.18 48.42
N THR A 476 -25.11 -14.82 47.45
CA THR A 476 -23.81 -14.12 47.70
C THR A 476 -23.95 -12.69 48.24
N GLN A 477 -24.97 -11.96 47.83
CA GLN A 477 -25.20 -10.59 48.31
C GLN A 477 -25.89 -10.58 49.67
N GLY A 478 -26.70 -11.58 49.96
CA GLY A 478 -27.35 -11.76 51.28
C GLY A 478 -26.37 -12.02 52.41
N GLU A 479 -25.36 -12.84 52.18
CA GLU A 479 -24.28 -13.10 53.14
C GLU A 479 -23.43 -11.86 53.44
N LEU A 480 -23.08 -11.09 52.42
CA LEU A 480 -22.33 -9.82 52.60
C LEU A 480 -23.11 -8.80 53.42
N ILE A 481 -24.41 -8.66 53.15
CA ILE A 481 -25.29 -7.77 53.92
C ILE A 481 -25.41 -8.27 55.37
N THR A 482 -25.53 -9.57 55.57
CA THR A 482 -25.65 -10.18 56.91
C THR A 482 -24.36 -9.97 57.72
N ALA A 483 -23.17 -10.19 57.10
CA ALA A 483 -21.88 -9.94 57.74
C ALA A 483 -21.70 -8.46 58.08
N ALA A 484 -22.06 -7.57 57.18
CA ALA A 484 -21.96 -6.11 57.41
C ALA A 484 -22.92 -5.66 58.54
N ARG A 485 -24.12 -6.20 58.60
CA ARG A 485 -25.07 -5.95 59.71
C ARG A 485 -24.59 -6.48 61.06
N ALA A 486 -23.92 -7.65 61.09
CA ALA A 486 -23.31 -8.17 62.28
C ALA A 486 -22.19 -7.24 62.82
N GLN A 487 -21.29 -6.77 61.93
CA GLN A 487 -20.27 -5.80 62.30
C GLN A 487 -20.84 -4.47 62.80
N LEU A 488 -21.97 -4.04 62.20
CA LEU A 488 -22.65 -2.82 62.62
C LEU A 488 -23.25 -2.96 64.01
N ALA A 489 -23.81 -4.14 64.36
CA ALA A 489 -24.29 -4.45 65.70
C ALA A 489 -23.16 -4.47 66.74
N GLU A 490 -21.99 -5.03 66.43
CA GLU A 490 -20.80 -5.01 67.29
C GLU A 490 -20.31 -3.59 67.56
N LEU A 491 -20.24 -2.74 66.58
CA LEU A 491 -19.85 -1.34 66.73
C LEU A 491 -20.85 -0.56 67.60
N GLN A 492 -22.17 -0.84 67.42
CA GLN A 492 -23.20 -0.26 68.26
C GLN A 492 -23.12 -0.70 69.71
N ALA A 493 -22.90 -2.01 69.97
CA ALA A 493 -22.72 -2.55 71.30
C ALA A 493 -21.47 -1.93 72.01
N ALA A 494 -20.38 -1.76 71.25
CA ALA A 494 -19.15 -1.10 71.77
C ALA A 494 -19.42 0.37 72.15
N ASP A 495 -20.19 1.10 71.38
CA ASP A 495 -20.59 2.47 71.70
C ASP A 495 -21.47 2.55 72.96
N GLU A 496 -22.44 1.65 73.10
CA GLU A 496 -23.32 1.56 74.30
C GLU A 496 -22.51 1.24 75.54
N GLN A 497 -21.49 0.37 75.45
CA GLN A 497 -20.58 0.06 76.55
C GLN A 497 -19.64 1.24 76.93
N ALA A 498 -19.23 2.04 75.95
CA ALA A 498 -18.36 3.18 76.18
C ALA A 498 -19.07 4.38 76.84
N LYS A 499 -20.39 4.54 76.67
CA LYS A 499 -21.21 5.63 77.24
C LYS A 499 -21.13 5.70 78.75
N PRO A 500 -21.46 4.62 79.55
CA PRO A 500 -21.42 4.67 81.01
C PRO A 500 -20.00 4.89 81.52
N THR A 501 -18.98 4.35 80.84
CA THR A 501 -17.59 4.59 81.18
C THR A 501 -17.20 6.07 81.03
N MET A 502 -17.63 6.71 79.95
CA MET A 502 -17.42 8.12 79.73
C MET A 502 -18.13 8.98 80.76
N GLU A 503 -19.38 8.66 81.12
CA GLU A 503 -20.15 9.33 82.16
C GLU A 503 -19.51 9.21 83.53
N THR A 504 -19.08 8.00 83.89
CA THR A 504 -18.35 7.74 85.18
C THR A 504 -17.06 8.56 85.28
N LEU A 505 -16.28 8.64 84.18
CA LEU A 505 -15.05 9.46 84.14
C LEU A 505 -15.39 10.96 84.25
N ARG A 506 -16.43 11.43 83.63
CA ARG A 506 -16.88 12.82 83.65
C ARG A 506 -17.43 13.24 84.99
N ALA A 507 -18.12 12.33 85.72
CA ALA A 507 -18.72 12.59 87.00
C ALA A 507 -17.70 12.63 88.17
N ARG A 508 -16.46 12.26 87.96
CA ARG A 508 -15.44 12.35 89.03
C ARG A 508 -15.30 13.80 89.50
N PRO A 509 -15.35 14.08 90.82
CA PRO A 509 -15.45 15.45 91.34
C PRO A 509 -14.34 16.39 90.87
N GLY A 510 -13.09 15.92 90.80
CA GLY A 510 -11.99 16.71 90.25
C GLY A 510 -12.10 17.05 88.78
N VAL A 511 -12.61 16.09 87.96
CA VAL A 511 -12.80 16.29 86.53
C VAL A 511 -13.94 17.21 86.23
N ALA A 512 -15.08 17.05 86.93
CA ALA A 512 -16.27 17.88 86.76
C ALA A 512 -15.94 19.35 87.10
N ASN A 513 -15.23 19.57 88.24
CA ASN A 513 -14.76 20.92 88.58
C ASN A 513 -13.83 21.51 87.55
N TYR A 514 -12.84 20.74 87.10
CA TYR A 514 -11.90 21.22 86.09
C TYR A 514 -12.60 21.61 84.80
N LEU A 515 -13.49 20.76 84.26
CA LEU A 515 -14.22 21.01 83.01
C LEU A 515 -15.11 22.25 83.14
N THR A 516 -15.75 22.47 84.34
CA THR A 516 -16.61 23.64 84.58
C THR A 516 -15.76 24.92 84.58
N VAL A 517 -14.64 24.94 85.29
CA VAL A 517 -13.75 26.10 85.33
C VAL A 517 -13.08 26.34 83.98
N ALA A 518 -12.61 25.32 83.35
CA ALA A 518 -12.02 25.42 82.00
C ALA A 518 -13.00 25.97 80.94
N ALA A 519 -14.29 25.52 80.97
CA ALA A 519 -15.32 26.02 80.08
C ALA A 519 -15.63 27.52 80.30
N ARG A 520 -15.71 27.92 81.59
CA ARG A 520 -15.92 29.34 81.93
C ARG A 520 -14.73 30.24 81.55
N LEU A 521 -13.49 29.71 81.73
CA LEU A 521 -12.26 30.39 81.30
C LEU A 521 -12.21 30.54 79.78
N HIS A 522 -12.56 29.47 79.04
CA HIS A 522 -12.57 29.52 77.57
C HIS A 522 -13.64 30.49 77.04
N ARG A 523 -14.77 30.64 77.76
CA ARG A 523 -15.82 31.62 77.41
C ARG A 523 -15.54 33.02 77.90
N GLN A 524 -14.36 33.26 78.52
CA GLN A 524 -13.94 34.54 79.13
C GLN A 524 -14.89 35.05 80.21
N GLU A 525 -15.70 34.18 80.85
CA GLU A 525 -16.65 34.53 81.93
C GLU A 525 -15.95 34.77 83.27
N ILE A 526 -14.74 34.27 83.43
CA ILE A 526 -13.92 34.41 84.66
C ILE A 526 -12.45 34.70 84.30
N VAL A 527 -11.79 35.55 85.11
CA VAL A 527 -10.38 35.79 85.07
C VAL A 527 -9.78 35.32 86.38
N LEU A 528 -8.81 34.42 86.32
CA LEU A 528 -8.14 33.83 87.52
C LEU A 528 -7.01 34.74 87.97
N ASN A 529 -6.91 34.98 89.31
CA ASN A 529 -5.73 35.64 89.94
C ASN A 529 -4.57 34.63 90.00
N ALA A 530 -3.35 35.10 90.40
CA ALA A 530 -2.14 34.27 90.39
C ALA A 530 -2.20 33.03 91.32
N GLU A 531 -2.85 33.12 92.48
CA GLU A 531 -3.06 31.96 93.34
C GLU A 531 -4.09 30.94 92.75
N GLN A 532 -5.18 31.47 92.15
CA GLN A 532 -6.19 30.65 91.50
C GLN A 532 -5.62 29.94 90.27
N GLN A 533 -4.72 30.57 89.50
CA GLN A 533 -4.01 29.97 88.39
C GLN A 533 -3.11 28.79 88.86
N ALA A 534 -2.36 28.97 89.92
CA ALA A 534 -1.53 27.92 90.51
C ALA A 534 -2.35 26.71 90.99
N ALA A 535 -3.50 26.98 91.63
CA ALA A 535 -4.47 25.94 92.04
C ALA A 535 -5.09 25.23 90.88
N PHE A 536 -5.43 25.96 89.81
CA PHE A 536 -5.98 25.42 88.57
C PHE A 536 -4.98 24.54 87.84
N HIS A 537 -3.70 24.92 87.79
CA HIS A 537 -2.62 24.11 87.24
C HIS A 537 -2.44 22.76 87.99
N LYS A 538 -2.42 22.82 89.34
CA LYS A 538 -2.35 21.59 90.16
C LYS A 538 -3.55 20.67 89.93
N LEU A 539 -4.76 21.24 89.82
CA LEU A 539 -5.98 20.47 89.49
C LEU A 539 -5.85 19.86 88.12
N ARG A 540 -5.45 20.58 87.09
CA ARG A 540 -5.18 20.10 85.75
C ARG A 540 -4.28 18.88 85.73
N ASP A 541 -3.12 19.02 86.40
CA ASP A 541 -2.10 17.95 86.42
C ASP A 541 -2.65 16.67 87.10
N SER A 542 -3.46 16.81 88.13
CA SER A 542 -4.08 15.69 88.85
C SER A 542 -5.15 14.96 87.99
N VAL A 543 -5.87 15.70 87.13
CA VAL A 543 -6.93 15.11 86.30
C VAL A 543 -6.48 14.73 84.87
N THR A 544 -5.22 15.13 84.52
CA THR A 544 -4.64 14.87 83.17
C THR A 544 -4.75 13.41 82.71
N PRO A 545 -4.47 12.37 83.54
CA PRO A 545 -4.63 10.98 83.07
C PRO A 545 -6.06 10.61 82.76
N VAL A 546 -7.03 11.17 83.51
CA VAL A 546 -8.48 10.93 83.26
C VAL A 546 -8.93 11.67 81.99
N LEU A 547 -8.45 12.88 81.78
CA LEU A 547 -8.75 13.65 80.54
C LEU A 547 -8.18 12.94 79.31
N ARG A 548 -6.98 12.35 79.40
CA ARG A 548 -6.43 11.53 78.34
C ARG A 548 -7.27 10.30 78.02
N ALA A 549 -7.76 9.60 79.03
CA ALA A 549 -8.66 8.45 78.88
C ALA A 549 -9.99 8.88 78.21
N MET A 550 -10.57 10.01 78.63
CA MET A 550 -11.77 10.57 78.00
C MET A 550 -11.50 10.97 76.52
N ALA A 551 -10.40 11.61 76.24
CA ALA A 551 -10.02 11.96 74.85
C ALA A 551 -9.85 10.71 73.97
N GLN A 552 -9.22 9.66 74.52
CA GLN A 552 -9.03 8.41 73.82
C GLN A 552 -10.35 7.70 73.52
N LEU A 553 -11.28 7.66 74.48
CA LEU A 553 -12.62 7.12 74.29
C LEU A 553 -13.43 7.93 73.30
N SER A 554 -13.28 9.26 73.29
CA SER A 554 -13.93 10.15 72.31
C SER A 554 -13.41 9.91 70.87
N GLU A 555 -12.08 9.77 70.71
CA GLU A 555 -11.48 9.46 69.39
C GLU A 555 -11.88 8.06 68.93
N GLN A 556 -11.92 7.06 69.79
CA GLN A 556 -12.46 5.72 69.47
C GLN A 556 -13.94 5.78 69.07
N GLY A 557 -14.74 6.62 69.72
CA GLY A 557 -16.12 6.85 69.37
C GLY A 557 -16.30 7.47 67.99
N LYS A 558 -15.49 8.48 67.67
CA LYS A 558 -15.47 9.08 66.32
C LYS A 558 -15.05 8.07 65.23
N ALA A 559 -14.01 7.26 65.52
CA ALA A 559 -13.56 6.24 64.59
C ALA A 559 -14.66 5.18 64.32
N ARG A 560 -15.35 4.70 65.38
CA ARG A 560 -16.48 3.77 65.25
C ARG A 560 -17.66 4.41 64.50
N ALA A 561 -17.98 5.68 64.76
CA ALA A 561 -19.01 6.40 64.03
C ALA A 561 -18.72 6.50 62.52
N ALA A 562 -17.47 6.84 62.15
CA ALA A 562 -17.03 6.88 60.77
C ALA A 562 -17.09 5.46 60.10
N GLN A 563 -16.73 4.42 60.85
CA GLN A 563 -16.82 3.04 60.33
C GLN A 563 -18.24 2.58 60.15
N ARG A 564 -19.16 2.95 61.07
CA ARG A 564 -20.61 2.68 60.91
C ARG A 564 -21.21 3.37 59.68
N GLU A 565 -20.83 4.63 59.47
CA GLU A 565 -21.30 5.37 58.28
C GLU A 565 -20.85 4.69 56.98
N LYS A 566 -19.62 4.25 56.93
CA LYS A 566 -19.09 3.49 55.78
C LYS A 566 -19.83 2.17 55.55
N LEU A 567 -20.12 1.41 56.63
CA LEU A 567 -20.85 0.16 56.53
C LEU A 567 -22.31 0.37 56.10
N LEU A 568 -22.98 1.38 56.62
CA LEU A 568 -24.35 1.74 56.22
C LEU A 568 -24.43 2.15 54.76
N ALA A 569 -23.46 2.97 54.29
CA ALA A 569 -23.34 3.34 52.89
C ALA A 569 -23.09 2.14 51.99
N ALA A 570 -22.24 1.21 52.44
CA ALA A 570 -21.96 -0.02 51.69
C ALA A 570 -23.20 -0.93 51.60
N ILE A 571 -23.94 -1.12 52.70
CA ILE A 571 -25.20 -1.88 52.70
C ILE A 571 -26.23 -1.24 51.75
N ALA A 572 -26.43 0.08 51.87
CA ALA A 572 -27.36 0.80 51.00
C ALA A 572 -26.96 0.71 49.52
N GLY A 573 -25.66 0.78 49.23
CA GLY A 573 -25.14 0.61 47.87
C GLY A 573 -25.43 -0.80 47.31
N VAL A 574 -25.19 -1.86 48.08
CA VAL A 574 -25.49 -3.25 47.68
C VAL A 574 -27.00 -3.48 47.49
N GLU A 575 -27.82 -2.96 48.40
CA GLU A 575 -29.29 -3.09 48.31
C GLU A 575 -29.83 -2.32 47.11
N ALA A 576 -29.33 -1.11 46.84
CA ALA A 576 -29.71 -0.33 45.68
C ALA A 576 -29.28 -1.02 44.37
N ALA A 577 -28.04 -1.55 44.33
CA ALA A 577 -27.57 -2.31 43.16
C ALA A 577 -28.40 -3.56 42.90
N ARG A 578 -28.79 -4.28 43.97
CA ARG A 578 -29.70 -5.45 43.88
C ARG A 578 -31.07 -5.05 43.36
N GLN A 579 -31.65 -3.97 43.88
CA GLN A 579 -32.95 -3.48 43.40
C GLN A 579 -32.86 -3.03 41.92
N ALA A 580 -31.81 -2.32 41.54
CA ALA A 580 -31.59 -1.91 40.17
C ALA A 580 -31.42 -3.12 39.23
N ALA A 581 -30.64 -4.13 39.64
CA ALA A 581 -30.45 -5.36 38.91
C ALA A 581 -31.76 -6.13 38.68
N VAL A 582 -32.60 -6.22 39.71
CA VAL A 582 -33.93 -6.89 39.64
C VAL A 582 -34.92 -6.05 38.83
N ALA A 583 -34.93 -4.73 39.00
CA ALA A 583 -35.81 -3.82 38.26
C ALA A 583 -35.51 -3.80 36.75
N SER A 584 -34.25 -4.08 36.36
CA SER A 584 -33.85 -4.17 34.95
C SER A 584 -34.35 -5.45 34.25
N ILE A 585 -34.82 -6.44 34.98
CA ILE A 585 -35.24 -7.74 34.41
C ILE A 585 -36.66 -7.60 33.87
N ARG A 586 -36.81 -7.87 32.57
CA ARG A 586 -38.12 -7.90 31.92
C ARG A 586 -38.10 -8.89 30.77
N CYS A 587 -39.20 -9.63 30.64
CA CYS A 587 -39.44 -10.48 29.47
C CYS A 587 -40.79 -10.11 28.85
N ARG A 588 -40.75 -9.61 27.62
CA ARG A 588 -41.92 -9.25 26.83
C ARG A 588 -41.95 -10.01 25.52
N ILE A 589 -43.04 -10.70 25.26
CA ILE A 589 -43.31 -11.40 24.01
C ILE A 589 -44.69 -10.92 23.53
N ALA A 590 -44.70 -10.22 22.39
CA ALA A 590 -45.88 -9.48 21.96
C ALA A 590 -46.93 -10.40 21.30
N ASP A 591 -46.51 -11.41 20.57
CA ASP A 591 -47.37 -12.36 19.87
C ASP A 591 -46.80 -13.78 19.92
N VAL A 592 -47.58 -14.73 20.44
CA VAL A 592 -47.23 -16.14 20.52
C VAL A 592 -48.19 -16.92 19.64
N ALA A 593 -47.64 -17.62 18.65
CA ALA A 593 -48.42 -18.52 17.78
C ALA A 593 -47.64 -19.83 17.51
N GLY A 594 -47.06 -20.41 18.59
CA GLY A 594 -46.30 -21.65 18.56
C GLY A 594 -45.91 -22.06 19.96
N ASP A 595 -45.46 -23.30 20.16
CA ASP A 595 -45.11 -23.84 21.47
C ASP A 595 -43.99 -23.02 22.12
N LEU A 596 -44.31 -22.33 23.21
CA LEU A 596 -43.44 -21.48 23.99
C LEU A 596 -43.41 -21.90 25.45
N ILE A 597 -42.21 -22.03 25.99
CA ILE A 597 -41.97 -22.19 27.41
C ILE A 597 -41.13 -21.02 27.92
N VAL A 598 -41.64 -20.24 28.86
CA VAL A 598 -40.89 -19.22 29.58
C VAL A 598 -40.63 -19.68 31.01
N ARG A 599 -39.38 -19.65 31.44
CA ARG A 599 -38.95 -20.08 32.77
C ARG A 599 -37.92 -19.13 33.38
N THR A 600 -37.81 -19.15 34.71
CA THR A 600 -36.71 -18.48 35.41
C THR A 600 -35.49 -19.38 35.49
N ARG A 601 -34.32 -18.79 35.49
CA ARG A 601 -33.05 -19.46 35.71
C ARG A 601 -32.15 -18.62 36.61
N HIS A 602 -31.83 -19.14 37.80
CA HIS A 602 -30.85 -18.53 38.69
C HIS A 602 -29.43 -18.88 38.20
N LEU A 603 -28.54 -17.90 38.13
CA LEU A 603 -27.13 -18.14 37.89
C LEU A 603 -26.50 -18.60 39.21
N ALA A 604 -25.78 -19.72 39.22
CA ALA A 604 -25.10 -20.20 40.42
C ALA A 604 -23.94 -19.25 40.77
N ALA A 605 -23.80 -18.98 42.08
CA ALA A 605 -22.76 -18.06 42.58
C ALA A 605 -21.33 -18.52 42.29
N ASP A 606 -21.09 -19.83 42.27
CA ASP A 606 -19.78 -20.46 42.10
C ASP A 606 -19.49 -20.91 40.67
N ALA A 607 -20.45 -20.76 39.73
CA ALA A 607 -20.25 -21.14 38.35
C ALA A 607 -19.44 -20.08 37.59
N LYS A 608 -18.50 -20.50 36.76
CA LYS A 608 -17.92 -19.59 35.74
C LYS A 608 -19.05 -18.88 35.03
N ALA A 609 -18.92 -17.57 34.84
CA ALA A 609 -19.89 -16.81 34.06
C ALA A 609 -20.21 -17.60 32.79
N PRO A 610 -21.49 -17.86 32.45
CA PRO A 610 -21.83 -18.72 31.31
C PRO A 610 -21.17 -18.32 30.01
N GLN A 611 -20.86 -17.02 29.85
CA GLN A 611 -20.17 -16.46 28.69
C GLN A 611 -18.71 -16.94 28.53
N GLY A 612 -18.09 -17.48 29.58
CA GLY A 612 -16.73 -18.03 29.56
C GLY A 612 -16.67 -19.56 29.33
N LEU A 613 -17.80 -20.22 29.08
CA LEU A 613 -17.86 -21.64 28.76
C LEU A 613 -17.48 -21.90 27.31
N ALA A 614 -16.93 -23.09 27.03
CA ALA A 614 -16.72 -23.53 25.66
C ALA A 614 -18.07 -23.65 24.90
N PRO A 615 -18.10 -23.45 23.58
CA PRO A 615 -19.35 -23.46 22.79
C PRO A 615 -20.26 -24.68 23.03
N GLY A 616 -19.68 -25.88 23.15
CA GLY A 616 -20.44 -27.12 23.43
C GLY A 616 -21.03 -27.14 24.82
N GLU A 617 -20.28 -26.71 25.84
CA GLU A 617 -20.73 -26.59 27.22
C GLU A 617 -21.84 -25.54 27.36
N LEU A 618 -21.70 -24.43 26.63
CA LEU A 618 -22.69 -23.38 26.62
C LEU A 618 -24.02 -23.83 26.00
N ARG A 619 -23.99 -24.56 24.89
CA ARG A 619 -25.18 -25.16 24.30
C ARG A 619 -25.85 -26.13 25.28
N ALA A 620 -25.06 -26.99 25.92
CA ALA A 620 -25.58 -27.91 26.96
C ALA A 620 -26.19 -27.14 28.13
N PHE A 621 -25.52 -26.07 28.58
CA PHE A 621 -26.05 -25.19 29.64
C PHE A 621 -27.40 -24.58 29.23
N LEU A 622 -27.52 -24.00 28.05
CA LEU A 622 -28.75 -23.35 27.60
C LEU A 622 -29.92 -24.33 27.48
N ARG A 623 -29.68 -25.51 26.94
CA ARG A 623 -30.70 -26.56 26.72
C ARG A 623 -31.09 -27.34 27.99
N ALA A 624 -30.19 -27.38 28.98
CA ALA A 624 -30.50 -28.07 30.25
C ALA A 624 -31.67 -27.41 31.00
N THR A 625 -32.53 -28.21 31.59
CA THR A 625 -33.54 -27.72 32.54
C THR A 625 -32.90 -27.62 33.91
N PRO A 626 -32.67 -26.42 34.46
CA PRO A 626 -32.03 -26.28 35.75
C PRO A 626 -32.95 -26.77 36.86
N GLY A 627 -32.40 -27.45 37.88
CA GLY A 627 -33.12 -27.75 39.09
C GLY A 627 -33.65 -26.47 39.77
N GLY A 628 -34.91 -26.41 40.14
CA GLY A 628 -35.52 -25.21 40.75
C GLY A 628 -36.02 -24.15 39.76
N SER A 629 -35.99 -24.40 38.43
CA SER A 629 -36.61 -23.49 37.47
C SER A 629 -38.13 -23.45 37.64
N ARG A 630 -38.68 -22.24 37.78
CA ARG A 630 -40.13 -22.04 37.85
C ARG A 630 -40.66 -21.70 36.45
N PRO A 631 -41.62 -22.45 35.91
CA PRO A 631 -42.30 -22.07 34.68
C PRO A 631 -43.15 -20.82 34.94
N LEU A 632 -42.94 -19.79 34.10
CA LEU A 632 -43.71 -18.54 34.13
C LEU A 632 -44.86 -18.59 33.13
N PHE A 633 -44.65 -19.25 32.01
CA PHE A 633 -45.61 -19.40 30.92
C PHE A 633 -45.34 -20.71 30.17
N SER A 634 -46.38 -21.40 29.78
CA SER A 634 -46.35 -22.52 28.84
C SER A 634 -47.65 -22.50 28.04
N GLY A 635 -47.52 -22.30 26.74
CA GLY A 635 -48.68 -22.21 25.86
C GLY A 635 -48.32 -22.01 24.41
N CYS A 636 -49.31 -22.10 23.53
CA CYS A 636 -49.12 -21.99 22.08
C CYS A 636 -49.75 -20.74 21.44
N SER A 637 -50.35 -19.85 22.25
CA SER A 637 -50.98 -18.63 21.75
C SER A 637 -51.08 -17.55 22.82
N GLY A 638 -51.12 -16.26 22.44
CA GLY A 638 -51.33 -15.14 23.33
C GLY A 638 -50.16 -14.16 23.35
N SER A 639 -49.98 -13.46 24.46
CA SER A 639 -48.84 -12.55 24.69
C SER A 639 -48.33 -12.75 26.12
N PHE A 640 -47.08 -12.38 26.35
CA PHE A 640 -46.44 -12.51 27.66
C PHE A 640 -45.68 -11.22 28.01
N ASP A 641 -45.93 -10.65 29.18
CA ASP A 641 -45.16 -9.52 29.74
C ASP A 641 -44.97 -9.77 31.25
N TRP A 642 -43.72 -9.93 31.66
CA TRP A 642 -43.36 -10.28 33.02
C TRP A 642 -42.16 -9.49 33.50
N SER A 643 -42.21 -9.07 34.76
CA SER A 643 -41.07 -8.54 35.50
C SER A 643 -41.12 -8.99 36.95
N PRO A 644 -40.00 -9.19 37.67
CA PRO A 644 -39.97 -9.56 39.06
C PRO A 644 -40.69 -8.59 40.00
N ALA A 645 -40.70 -7.30 39.65
CA ALA A 645 -41.37 -6.25 40.41
C ALA A 645 -42.90 -6.22 40.21
N GLY A 646 -43.39 -6.76 39.09
CA GLY A 646 -44.85 -6.76 38.77
C GLY A 646 -45.59 -8.03 39.15
N SER A 647 -44.90 -9.06 39.64
CA SER A 647 -45.52 -10.36 39.99
C SER A 647 -46.31 -10.37 41.32
N ALA A 648 -46.40 -9.23 42.05
CA ALA A 648 -47.17 -9.09 43.26
C ALA A 648 -48.71 -8.93 43.06
N GLY A 649 -49.20 -9.01 41.82
CA GLY A 649 -50.62 -8.79 41.56
C GLY A 649 -51.10 -9.21 40.19
N ARG A 650 -51.16 -10.52 39.91
CA ARG A 650 -52.12 -11.11 38.96
C ARG A 650 -52.12 -12.62 39.10
N THR A 651 -52.98 -13.08 39.98
CA THR A 651 -53.69 -14.36 39.83
C THR A 651 -54.90 -14.06 38.95
N ASP A 652 -54.87 -14.45 37.69
CA ASP A 652 -56.06 -14.87 36.93
C ASP A 652 -55.60 -15.82 35.82
#